data_8a89fc3488c5c783d17cc55b9786bb65
#
_entry.id   8a89fc3488c5c783d17cc55b9786bb65
#
_cell.length_a   1.000
_cell.length_b   1.000
_cell.length_c   1.000
_cell.angle_alpha   90.00
_cell.angle_beta   90.00
_cell.angle_gamma   90.00
#
_symmetry.space_group_name_H-M   'P 1'
#
loop_
_entity.id
_entity.type
_entity.pdbx_description
1 polymer ?
#
loop_
_entity_poly.entity_id
_entity_poly.type
_entity_poly.pdbx_seq_one_letter_code
_entity_poly.pdbx_strand_id
1 'polypeptide(L)'
;MKLKLLFVLVVINLLCLSELMGIDVIPHPYEYDVNPLYRYYFDDESGVVCRQKELLPVAELFVENIKKSTGLELPIVKRCKKPIILKIDKRKSDAEAYTLFIYTDAVEVLGGSAAGVYYGLQTLMQMLPPEIECDTVVNGQDWSLPIAVVDDYPRFRYRGMHVDPCRHFLPLEHIRKQVDWMSKFKMNRLHLHLTDDQMWTFEVKKYPLLTEIGTRRTNVDGSVYRGGYFTQEELKGLVEYAKVRGVTIVPEIEMPGHAMAALAAYPEYGCTGGPYEVRTTWGVEEHLLCAGNDSVFQFVEDILTELTAVFPSEYIHIGGDECPTNIWHACPKCQARMEQEGLETEVELHGYFIRRVEQILHKLGRKMIGWDEILDGGVSQSATVMSWRGDKGGIKAANQGNQAIMTPWDVCYFDHYQGSKLFEPMAQSGFLPLEKVYGWEPIPSEITAENRDKILGGQANLWSEYIPDAKHAEYMIYPRLLALSEVLWATDYRNYDNFRERLKTVQKRLDCGGVNYHLPLPEGPVAQYVEFVDSVEVILSNSLGYEMFYEGVGSREQGIGSREHGVGSKEQGIGSRELELCVVNSALLKSYVTFNGRNSDTIEVYYNKVAAPHPAAKHLSHNGLYRQRAYGYFHNTDSLDYVKFDVTDLVDSLVYDYNDSYFEPWIEVYQGYVKVDSTAQYLITTDLEELWVDDIRIINNSGKLKRNQTQRALMLLEEGFHSIKAVYNNCVNDGFPAHWRKPEIRIKTQEEEKFRVLGPGDFYR
;
A
#
# COMPACT_ATOMS: atom_id res chain seq x y z
N MET A 1 35.34 -43.03 30.49
CA MET A 1 35.20 -41.56 30.64
C MET A 1 35.46 -40.80 29.33
N LYS A 2 36.55 -41.05 28.59
CA LYS A 2 36.85 -40.36 27.30
C LYS A 2 35.81 -40.62 26.21
N LEU A 3 35.23 -41.83 26.13
CA LEU A 3 34.20 -42.14 25.12
C LEU A 3 32.86 -41.46 25.37
N LYS A 4 32.45 -41.28 26.64
CA LYS A 4 31.25 -40.53 27.02
C LYS A 4 31.42 -39.04 26.80
N LEU A 5 32.64 -38.50 26.98
CA LEU A 5 32.91 -37.07 26.70
C LEU A 5 32.90 -36.77 25.21
N LEU A 6 33.39 -37.71 24.37
CA LEU A 6 33.36 -37.59 22.93
C LEU A 6 31.93 -37.65 22.40
N PHE A 7 31.09 -38.52 22.95
CA PHE A 7 29.68 -38.65 22.59
C PHE A 7 28.88 -37.37 22.97
N VAL A 8 29.14 -36.80 24.17
CA VAL A 8 28.53 -35.55 24.61
C VAL A 8 29.01 -34.38 23.78
N LEU A 9 30.29 -34.30 23.37
CA LEU A 9 30.82 -33.27 22.47
C LEU A 9 30.28 -33.40 21.06
N VAL A 10 30.06 -34.61 20.55
CA VAL A 10 29.42 -34.84 19.25
C VAL A 10 27.94 -34.50 19.27
N VAL A 11 27.22 -34.81 20.34
CA VAL A 11 25.81 -34.43 20.52
C VAL A 11 25.66 -32.92 20.72
N ILE A 12 26.55 -32.27 21.46
CA ILE A 12 26.56 -30.81 21.63
C ILE A 12 26.90 -30.11 20.29
N ASN A 13 27.86 -30.60 19.51
CA ASN A 13 28.15 -30.06 18.20
C ASN A 13 27.02 -30.34 17.16
N LEU A 14 26.33 -31.47 17.25
CA LEU A 14 25.13 -31.75 16.43
C LEU A 14 23.94 -30.86 16.83
N LEU A 15 23.76 -30.60 18.13
CA LEU A 15 22.74 -29.64 18.63
C LEU A 15 23.08 -28.19 18.27
N CYS A 16 24.37 -27.80 18.35
CA CYS A 16 24.79 -26.46 17.88
C CYS A 16 24.73 -26.30 16.36
N LEU A 17 24.87 -27.38 15.57
CA LEU A 17 24.68 -27.35 14.12
C LEU A 17 23.21 -27.35 13.70
N SER A 18 22.31 -27.89 14.51
CA SER A 18 20.86 -27.84 14.24
C SER A 18 20.23 -26.46 14.53
N GLU A 19 20.81 -25.68 15.45
CA GLU A 19 20.41 -24.27 15.68
C GLU A 19 20.90 -23.31 14.58
N LEU A 20 21.79 -23.73 13.69
CA LEU A 20 22.40 -22.89 12.63
C LEU A 20 21.76 -23.04 11.24
N MET A 21 20.80 -23.94 11.04
CA MET A 21 20.16 -24.14 9.73
C MET A 21 18.66 -23.87 9.81
N GLY A 22 18.32 -22.58 9.83
CA GLY A 22 16.93 -22.13 9.63
C GLY A 22 16.41 -22.48 8.23
N ILE A 23 15.10 -22.54 8.06
CA ILE A 23 14.47 -22.60 6.73
C ILE A 23 14.09 -21.19 6.27
N ASP A 24 14.37 -20.89 4.99
CA ASP A 24 14.06 -19.58 4.39
C ASP A 24 12.59 -19.51 3.94
N VAL A 25 11.66 -19.74 4.89
CA VAL A 25 10.21 -19.77 4.66
C VAL A 25 9.54 -18.58 5.34
N ILE A 26 8.66 -17.89 4.63
CA ILE A 26 7.77 -16.85 5.14
C ILE A 26 6.32 -17.24 4.80
N PRO A 27 5.40 -17.20 5.76
CA PRO A 27 5.59 -16.96 7.20
C PRO A 27 6.34 -18.12 7.88
N HIS A 28 7.02 -17.79 8.98
CA HIS A 28 7.79 -18.76 9.76
C HIS A 28 6.86 -19.84 10.35
N PRO A 29 7.17 -21.14 10.15
CA PRO A 29 6.35 -22.22 10.68
C PRO A 29 6.39 -22.28 12.22
N TYR A 30 5.35 -22.89 12.80
CA TYR A 30 5.25 -23.07 14.25
C TYR A 30 6.38 -23.96 14.80
N GLU A 31 6.59 -25.13 14.21
CA GLU A 31 7.67 -26.07 14.61
C GLU A 31 8.26 -26.74 13.38
N TYR A 32 9.56 -26.91 13.36
CA TYR A 32 10.24 -27.65 12.30
C TYR A 32 11.55 -28.26 12.77
N ASP A 33 11.90 -29.38 12.16
CA ASP A 33 13.22 -30.05 12.27
C ASP A 33 13.73 -30.36 10.86
N VAL A 34 14.97 -29.95 10.55
CA VAL A 34 15.56 -30.08 9.22
C VAL A 34 16.92 -30.77 9.31
N ASN A 35 17.10 -31.82 8.53
CA ASN A 35 18.38 -32.50 8.39
C ASN A 35 18.94 -32.28 6.97
N PRO A 36 19.92 -31.37 6.80
CA PRO A 36 20.45 -31.01 5.48
C PRO A 36 21.35 -32.06 4.85
N LEU A 37 21.80 -33.07 5.63
CA LEU A 37 22.72 -34.12 5.15
C LEU A 37 22.06 -35.10 4.21
N TYR A 38 20.76 -35.25 4.28
CA TYR A 38 19.98 -36.14 3.44
C TYR A 38 18.93 -35.35 2.68
N ARG A 39 18.63 -35.79 1.42
CA ARG A 39 17.73 -35.01 0.55
C ARG A 39 16.76 -35.93 -0.19
N TYR A 40 15.58 -35.40 -0.48
CA TYR A 40 14.65 -35.90 -1.46
C TYR A 40 14.94 -35.23 -2.80
N TYR A 41 15.16 -35.97 -3.86
CA TYR A 41 15.41 -35.46 -5.22
C TYR A 41 14.18 -35.70 -6.09
N PHE A 42 13.71 -34.65 -6.76
CA PHE A 42 12.69 -34.77 -7.78
C PHE A 42 13.30 -35.34 -9.05
N ASP A 43 12.70 -36.39 -9.57
CA ASP A 43 13.13 -37.11 -10.79
C ASP A 43 11.94 -37.83 -11.47
N ASP A 44 12.23 -38.61 -12.52
CA ASP A 44 11.24 -39.36 -13.29
C ASP A 44 10.53 -40.47 -12.48
N GLU A 45 11.04 -40.85 -11.30
CA GLU A 45 10.40 -41.80 -10.38
C GLU A 45 9.42 -41.15 -9.43
N SER A 46 9.43 -39.80 -9.36
CA SER A 46 8.57 -38.99 -8.52
C SER A 46 7.17 -38.86 -9.12
N GLY A 47 6.15 -38.81 -8.24
CA GLY A 47 4.78 -38.60 -8.67
C GLY A 47 3.86 -38.25 -7.50
N VAL A 48 2.75 -37.59 -7.79
CA VAL A 48 1.77 -37.19 -6.81
C VAL A 48 0.75 -38.27 -6.55
N VAL A 49 0.61 -38.70 -5.28
CA VAL A 49 -0.39 -39.66 -4.83
C VAL A 49 -1.54 -38.91 -4.15
N CYS A 50 -2.63 -38.77 -4.89
CA CYS A 50 -3.84 -38.11 -4.42
C CYS A 50 -5.04 -39.07 -4.52
N ARG A 51 -5.66 -39.45 -3.40
CA ARG A 51 -6.80 -40.37 -3.34
C ARG A 51 -8.13 -39.68 -3.07
N GLN A 52 -8.10 -38.50 -2.52
CA GLN A 52 -9.28 -37.71 -2.16
C GLN A 52 -9.61 -36.76 -3.30
N LYS A 53 -10.83 -36.87 -3.86
CA LYS A 53 -11.24 -36.07 -5.03
C LYS A 53 -11.15 -34.55 -4.79
N GLU A 54 -11.39 -34.11 -3.56
CA GLU A 54 -11.33 -32.71 -3.15
C GLU A 54 -9.91 -32.12 -3.21
N LEU A 55 -8.86 -32.94 -3.23
CA LEU A 55 -7.46 -32.54 -3.38
C LEU A 55 -6.98 -32.51 -4.83
N LEU A 56 -7.76 -33.04 -5.78
CA LEU A 56 -7.31 -33.13 -7.17
C LEU A 56 -6.95 -31.76 -7.76
N PRO A 57 -7.74 -30.70 -7.61
CA PRO A 57 -7.35 -29.37 -8.12
C PRO A 57 -6.05 -28.84 -7.51
N VAL A 58 -5.80 -29.11 -6.22
CA VAL A 58 -4.55 -28.72 -5.54
C VAL A 58 -3.36 -29.52 -6.08
N ALA A 59 -3.55 -30.83 -6.34
CA ALA A 59 -2.53 -31.68 -6.93
C ALA A 59 -2.18 -31.26 -8.36
N GLU A 60 -3.16 -30.93 -9.18
CA GLU A 60 -3.00 -30.46 -10.55
C GLU A 60 -2.23 -29.11 -10.57
N LEU A 61 -2.60 -28.17 -9.72
CA LEU A 61 -1.91 -26.88 -9.58
C LEU A 61 -0.44 -27.07 -9.15
N PHE A 62 -0.18 -27.98 -8.20
CA PHE A 62 1.19 -28.27 -7.76
C PHE A 62 2.04 -28.85 -8.89
N VAL A 63 1.51 -29.85 -9.62
CA VAL A 63 2.21 -30.48 -10.76
C VAL A 63 2.50 -29.44 -11.86
N GLU A 64 1.54 -28.57 -12.16
CA GLU A 64 1.70 -27.49 -13.13
C GLU A 64 2.83 -26.53 -12.72
N ASN A 65 2.85 -26.10 -11.44
CA ASN A 65 3.88 -25.20 -10.94
C ASN A 65 5.28 -25.84 -10.98
N ILE A 66 5.42 -27.11 -10.56
CA ILE A 66 6.69 -27.83 -10.68
C ILE A 66 7.14 -27.91 -12.14
N LYS A 67 6.25 -28.24 -13.06
CA LYS A 67 6.58 -28.39 -14.48
C LYS A 67 7.12 -27.10 -15.12
N LYS A 68 6.59 -25.93 -14.76
CA LYS A 68 6.96 -24.64 -15.35
C LYS A 68 8.46 -24.37 -15.29
N SER A 69 9.06 -24.53 -14.12
CA SER A 69 10.46 -24.18 -13.86
C SER A 69 11.42 -25.36 -13.95
N THR A 70 10.96 -26.58 -13.63
CA THR A 70 11.81 -27.77 -13.64
C THR A 70 11.78 -28.56 -14.95
N GLY A 71 10.70 -28.45 -15.72
CA GLY A 71 10.41 -29.30 -16.88
C GLY A 71 10.00 -30.74 -16.54
N LEU A 72 9.93 -31.09 -15.24
CA LEU A 72 9.54 -32.43 -14.80
C LEU A 72 8.02 -32.64 -14.92
N GLU A 73 7.62 -33.73 -15.52
CA GLU A 73 6.23 -34.15 -15.59
C GLU A 73 5.91 -35.11 -14.45
N LEU A 74 5.40 -34.61 -13.34
CA LEU A 74 4.99 -35.40 -12.20
C LEU A 74 3.60 -36.00 -12.46
N PRO A 75 3.45 -37.32 -12.64
CA PRO A 75 2.13 -37.91 -12.85
C PRO A 75 1.30 -37.95 -11.57
N ILE A 76 -0.01 -37.70 -11.67
CA ILE A 76 -0.95 -37.92 -10.56
C ILE A 76 -1.40 -39.36 -10.65
N VAL A 77 -0.94 -40.22 -9.70
CA VAL A 77 -1.07 -41.67 -9.76
C VAL A 77 -1.53 -42.29 -8.45
N LYS A 78 -1.89 -43.55 -8.48
CA LYS A 78 -2.24 -44.30 -7.26
C LYS A 78 -1.02 -44.78 -6.48
N ARG A 79 0.12 -44.99 -7.15
CA ARG A 79 1.40 -45.47 -6.59
C ARG A 79 2.55 -45.11 -7.52
N CYS A 80 3.70 -44.75 -6.96
CA CYS A 80 5.00 -44.58 -7.63
C CYS A 80 6.12 -44.92 -6.65
N LYS A 81 7.38 -44.85 -7.09
CA LYS A 81 8.51 -45.20 -6.24
C LYS A 81 8.85 -44.08 -5.25
N LYS A 82 8.76 -42.85 -5.69
CA LYS A 82 9.01 -41.64 -4.89
C LYS A 82 7.71 -40.83 -4.77
N PRO A 83 6.78 -41.24 -3.91
CA PRO A 83 5.46 -40.58 -3.81
C PRO A 83 5.54 -39.24 -3.08
N ILE A 84 4.80 -38.27 -3.62
CA ILE A 84 4.38 -37.06 -2.92
C ILE A 84 2.91 -37.26 -2.53
N ILE A 85 2.66 -37.60 -1.28
CA ILE A 85 1.35 -38.04 -0.79
C ILE A 85 0.58 -36.84 -0.25
N LEU A 86 -0.56 -36.54 -0.84
CA LEU A 86 -1.47 -35.50 -0.38
C LEU A 86 -2.66 -36.14 0.34
N LYS A 87 -2.93 -35.69 1.57
CA LYS A 87 -3.98 -36.26 2.40
C LYS A 87 -4.62 -35.23 3.33
N ILE A 88 -5.96 -35.26 3.45
CA ILE A 88 -6.68 -34.56 4.51
C ILE A 88 -6.74 -35.44 5.75
N ASP A 89 -6.23 -34.92 6.86
CA ASP A 89 -6.32 -35.55 8.18
C ASP A 89 -7.33 -34.78 9.05
N LYS A 90 -8.55 -35.31 9.15
CA LYS A 90 -9.65 -34.70 9.91
C LYS A 90 -9.41 -34.64 11.43
N ARG A 91 -8.31 -35.19 11.93
CA ARG A 91 -7.93 -35.12 13.35
C ARG A 91 -7.25 -33.80 13.69
N LYS A 92 -6.76 -33.06 12.69
CA LYS A 92 -6.23 -31.71 12.93
C LYS A 92 -7.34 -30.78 13.42
N SER A 93 -7.03 -30.00 14.43
CA SER A 93 -7.97 -29.10 15.10
C SER A 93 -8.35 -27.87 14.26
N ASP A 94 -7.45 -27.47 13.36
CA ASP A 94 -7.65 -26.35 12.45
C ASP A 94 -7.68 -26.84 10.99
N ALA A 95 -8.60 -26.30 10.20
CA ALA A 95 -8.77 -26.65 8.79
C ALA A 95 -7.56 -26.27 7.93
N GLU A 96 -6.84 -25.22 8.30
CA GLU A 96 -5.67 -24.70 7.59
C GLU A 96 -4.34 -25.24 8.14
N ALA A 97 -4.36 -25.98 9.27
CA ALA A 97 -3.19 -26.63 9.81
C ALA A 97 -2.68 -27.74 8.88
N TYR A 98 -1.36 -27.95 8.88
CA TYR A 98 -0.73 -29.02 8.13
C TYR A 98 0.48 -29.59 8.87
N THR A 99 0.87 -30.83 8.48
CA THR A 99 2.19 -31.42 8.77
C THR A 99 2.82 -31.83 7.46
N LEU A 100 4.07 -31.44 7.23
CA LEU A 100 4.89 -31.80 6.09
C LEU A 100 6.02 -32.73 6.57
N PHE A 101 6.07 -33.93 6.01
CA PHE A 101 7.16 -34.88 6.20
C PHE A 101 7.94 -35.03 4.89
N ILE A 102 9.24 -34.85 4.95
CA ILE A 102 10.16 -35.06 3.81
C ILE A 102 11.14 -36.17 4.21
N TYR A 103 11.05 -37.29 3.53
CA TYR A 103 11.96 -38.42 3.64
C TYR A 103 12.88 -38.49 2.42
N THR A 104 13.85 -39.40 2.38
CA THR A 104 14.73 -39.58 1.20
C THR A 104 14.01 -40.11 -0.01
N ASP A 105 12.92 -40.86 0.18
CA ASP A 105 12.18 -41.59 -0.85
C ASP A 105 10.67 -41.26 -0.91
N ALA A 106 10.18 -40.35 -0.08
CA ALA A 106 8.79 -39.93 -0.05
C ALA A 106 8.63 -38.49 0.53
N VAL A 107 7.53 -37.85 0.17
CA VAL A 107 7.02 -36.64 0.81
C VAL A 107 5.57 -36.89 1.22
N GLU A 108 5.18 -36.47 2.43
CA GLU A 108 3.78 -36.53 2.87
C GLU A 108 3.30 -35.14 3.32
N VAL A 109 2.18 -34.67 2.79
CA VAL A 109 1.51 -33.43 3.19
C VAL A 109 0.16 -33.78 3.78
N LEU A 110 0.02 -33.59 5.09
CA LEU A 110 -1.20 -33.90 5.85
C LEU A 110 -1.86 -32.58 6.28
N GLY A 111 -2.92 -32.16 5.63
CA GLY A 111 -3.66 -30.93 5.97
C GLY A 111 -4.98 -31.19 6.69
N GLY A 112 -5.49 -30.25 7.47
CA GLY A 112 -6.84 -30.31 8.06
C GLY A 112 -7.95 -30.22 7.02
N SER A 113 -7.68 -29.56 5.89
CA SER A 113 -8.55 -29.42 4.72
C SER A 113 -7.70 -29.34 3.45
N ALA A 114 -8.34 -29.10 2.30
CA ALA A 114 -7.64 -28.83 1.04
C ALA A 114 -6.76 -27.57 1.14
N ALA A 115 -7.18 -26.53 1.88
CA ALA A 115 -6.37 -25.34 2.13
C ALA A 115 -5.12 -25.66 2.98
N GLY A 116 -5.24 -26.49 4.02
CA GLY A 116 -4.09 -26.94 4.81
C GLY A 116 -3.09 -27.74 3.96
N VAL A 117 -3.55 -28.60 3.07
CA VAL A 117 -2.67 -29.32 2.11
C VAL A 117 -2.00 -28.32 1.16
N TYR A 118 -2.73 -27.34 0.65
CA TYR A 118 -2.17 -26.29 -0.20
C TYR A 118 -1.06 -25.50 0.52
N TYR A 119 -1.27 -25.08 1.77
CA TYR A 119 -0.26 -24.37 2.55
C TYR A 119 0.97 -25.21 2.88
N GLY A 120 0.80 -26.50 3.13
CA GLY A 120 1.91 -27.44 3.27
C GLY A 120 2.75 -27.55 1.98
N LEU A 121 2.09 -27.55 0.82
CA LEU A 121 2.76 -27.50 -0.48
C LEU A 121 3.45 -26.15 -0.71
N GLN A 122 2.89 -25.02 -0.27
CA GLN A 122 3.58 -23.72 -0.37
C GLN A 122 4.85 -23.69 0.50
N THR A 123 4.83 -24.27 1.68
CA THR A 123 6.04 -24.43 2.50
C THR A 123 7.07 -25.33 1.79
N LEU A 124 6.65 -26.45 1.22
CA LEU A 124 7.53 -27.31 0.41
C LEU A 124 8.15 -26.53 -0.76
N MET A 125 7.34 -25.76 -1.51
CA MET A 125 7.81 -24.95 -2.64
C MET A 125 8.82 -23.89 -2.18
N GLN A 126 8.62 -23.26 -1.01
CA GLN A 126 9.57 -22.32 -0.45
C GLN A 126 10.86 -22.97 0.07
N MET A 127 10.88 -24.27 0.34
CA MET A 127 12.10 -25.03 0.67
C MET A 127 12.93 -25.43 -0.56
N LEU A 128 12.38 -25.34 -1.77
CA LEU A 128 13.08 -25.47 -3.04
C LEU A 128 13.84 -24.17 -3.37
N PRO A 129 14.82 -24.22 -4.29
CA PRO A 129 15.51 -23.02 -4.80
C PRO A 129 14.52 -21.95 -5.29
N PRO A 130 14.83 -20.65 -5.17
CA PRO A 130 13.97 -19.55 -5.62
C PRO A 130 13.50 -19.63 -7.05
N GLU A 131 14.30 -20.24 -7.91
CA GLU A 131 14.06 -20.44 -9.34
C GLU A 131 12.83 -21.31 -9.63
N ILE A 132 12.26 -21.99 -8.61
CA ILE A 132 11.00 -22.72 -8.73
C ILE A 132 9.83 -21.82 -9.11
N GLU A 133 9.94 -20.50 -8.86
CA GLU A 133 8.91 -19.52 -9.21
C GLU A 133 9.07 -18.93 -10.61
N CYS A 134 10.11 -19.35 -11.38
CA CYS A 134 10.30 -18.87 -12.75
C CYS A 134 9.26 -19.49 -13.70
N ASP A 135 8.80 -18.70 -14.66
CA ASP A 135 7.81 -19.17 -15.67
C ASP A 135 8.44 -19.97 -16.83
N THR A 136 9.76 -20.17 -16.80
CA THR A 136 10.50 -20.92 -17.81
C THR A 136 11.42 -21.95 -17.16
N VAL A 137 11.70 -23.04 -17.90
CA VAL A 137 12.57 -24.11 -17.41
C VAL A 137 13.96 -23.60 -17.11
N VAL A 138 14.44 -23.83 -15.88
CA VAL A 138 15.78 -23.48 -15.40
C VAL A 138 16.66 -24.72 -15.42
N ASN A 139 17.62 -24.75 -16.34
CA ASN A 139 18.52 -25.89 -16.50
C ASN A 139 19.69 -25.86 -15.50
N GLY A 140 20.08 -27.06 -15.04
CA GLY A 140 21.26 -27.21 -14.16
C GLY A 140 20.99 -26.89 -12.69
N GLN A 141 19.75 -26.60 -12.31
CA GLN A 141 19.34 -26.38 -10.93
C GLN A 141 19.18 -27.72 -10.18
N ASP A 142 19.60 -27.78 -8.92
CA ASP A 142 19.37 -28.92 -8.04
C ASP A 142 17.96 -28.86 -7.41
N TRP A 143 17.03 -29.62 -8.00
CA TRP A 143 15.65 -29.72 -7.53
C TRP A 143 15.54 -30.76 -6.42
N SER A 144 15.99 -30.41 -5.22
CA SER A 144 15.96 -31.30 -4.07
C SER A 144 15.54 -30.58 -2.79
N LEU A 145 15.01 -31.35 -1.84
CA LEU A 145 14.56 -30.89 -0.54
C LEU A 145 15.39 -31.53 0.57
N PRO A 146 15.82 -30.83 1.62
CA PRO A 146 16.37 -31.46 2.79
C PRO A 146 15.30 -32.34 3.48
N ILE A 147 15.70 -33.39 4.18
CA ILE A 147 14.78 -34.13 5.03
C ILE A 147 14.28 -33.20 6.11
N ALA A 148 12.96 -33.18 6.33
CA ALA A 148 12.35 -32.30 7.30
C ALA A 148 11.04 -32.83 7.86
N VAL A 149 10.70 -32.35 9.03
CA VAL A 149 9.35 -32.38 9.59
C VAL A 149 8.94 -30.97 9.89
N VAL A 150 7.79 -30.53 9.37
CA VAL A 150 7.23 -29.19 9.67
C VAL A 150 5.81 -29.39 10.15
N ASP A 151 5.47 -28.90 11.34
CA ASP A 151 4.11 -28.83 11.85
C ASP A 151 3.70 -27.36 12.01
N ASP A 152 2.55 -26.98 11.44
CA ASP A 152 2.23 -25.57 11.28
C ASP A 152 0.73 -25.30 11.24
N TYR A 153 0.31 -24.14 11.74
CA TYR A 153 -1.08 -23.69 11.79
C TYR A 153 -1.17 -22.18 11.98
N PRO A 154 -2.28 -21.54 11.52
CA PRO A 154 -2.42 -20.10 11.62
C PRO A 154 -2.75 -19.61 13.02
N ARG A 155 -2.22 -18.46 13.40
CA ARG A 155 -2.62 -17.72 14.61
C ARG A 155 -4.03 -17.11 14.44
N PHE A 156 -4.33 -16.55 13.28
CA PHE A 156 -5.59 -15.87 12.98
C PHE A 156 -6.33 -16.50 11.80
N ARG A 157 -7.66 -16.54 11.90
CA ARG A 157 -8.54 -17.09 10.85
C ARG A 157 -8.73 -16.17 9.66
N TYR A 158 -8.62 -14.84 9.85
CA TYR A 158 -8.75 -13.82 8.81
C TYR A 158 -7.37 -13.18 8.57
N ARG A 159 -6.83 -13.35 7.38
CA ARG A 159 -5.54 -12.82 6.95
C ARG A 159 -5.75 -12.18 5.59
N GLY A 160 -6.07 -10.89 5.61
CA GLY A 160 -6.65 -10.17 4.48
C GLY A 160 -5.67 -9.28 3.73
N MET A 161 -5.98 -9.10 2.44
CA MET A 161 -5.43 -8.06 1.57
C MET A 161 -6.59 -7.42 0.82
N HIS A 162 -6.70 -6.10 0.91
CA HIS A 162 -7.69 -5.30 0.19
C HIS A 162 -7.07 -4.71 -1.08
N VAL A 163 -7.85 -4.66 -2.15
CA VAL A 163 -7.48 -4.04 -3.44
C VAL A 163 -8.62 -3.16 -3.91
N ASP A 164 -8.30 -1.94 -4.31
CA ASP A 164 -9.22 -0.92 -4.80
C ASP A 164 -9.08 -0.74 -6.33
N PRO A 165 -9.96 -1.31 -7.15
CA PRO A 165 -10.03 -1.04 -8.58
C PRO A 165 -10.88 0.19 -8.94
N CYS A 166 -11.37 0.97 -7.95
CA CYS A 166 -12.33 2.05 -8.20
C CYS A 166 -11.69 3.42 -8.41
N ARG A 167 -10.66 3.78 -7.63
CA ARG A 167 -9.96 5.05 -7.84
C ARG A 167 -9.10 4.98 -9.10
N HIS A 168 -8.31 3.91 -9.26
CA HIS A 168 -7.68 3.53 -10.52
C HIS A 168 -7.98 2.07 -10.85
N PHE A 169 -8.37 1.82 -12.11
CA PHE A 169 -8.78 0.48 -12.50
C PHE A 169 -7.59 -0.49 -12.57
N LEU A 170 -7.66 -1.53 -11.76
CA LEU A 170 -6.70 -2.61 -11.76
C LEU A 170 -7.30 -3.82 -12.51
N PRO A 171 -6.67 -4.29 -13.61
CA PRO A 171 -7.26 -5.34 -14.45
C PRO A 171 -7.32 -6.70 -13.75
N LEU A 172 -8.23 -7.57 -14.20
CA LEU A 172 -8.45 -8.91 -13.63
C LEU A 172 -7.17 -9.75 -13.55
N GLU A 173 -6.27 -9.60 -14.53
CA GLU A 173 -4.97 -10.28 -14.52
C GLU A 173 -4.12 -9.91 -13.32
N HIS A 174 -4.09 -8.63 -12.96
CA HIS A 174 -3.42 -8.17 -11.74
C HIS A 174 -4.07 -8.76 -10.49
N ILE A 175 -5.41 -8.76 -10.42
CA ILE A 175 -6.13 -9.36 -9.28
C ILE A 175 -5.80 -10.85 -9.15
N ARG A 176 -5.72 -11.60 -10.26
CA ARG A 176 -5.29 -13.01 -10.26
C ARG A 176 -3.86 -13.17 -9.76
N LYS A 177 -2.93 -12.31 -10.22
CA LYS A 177 -1.54 -12.29 -9.75
C LYS A 177 -1.45 -12.03 -8.24
N GLN A 178 -2.29 -11.13 -7.71
CA GLN A 178 -2.37 -10.90 -6.26
C GLN A 178 -2.88 -12.14 -5.51
N VAL A 179 -3.91 -12.83 -6.02
CA VAL A 179 -4.38 -14.09 -5.44
C VAL A 179 -3.27 -15.15 -5.41
N ASP A 180 -2.47 -15.28 -6.48
CA ASP A 180 -1.34 -16.20 -6.51
C ASP A 180 -0.33 -15.88 -5.42
N TRP A 181 0.19 -14.66 -5.41
CA TRP A 181 1.26 -14.28 -4.50
C TRP A 181 0.83 -14.24 -3.04
N MET A 182 -0.35 -13.69 -2.73
CA MET A 182 -0.84 -13.67 -1.35
C MET A 182 -1.05 -15.08 -0.79
N SER A 183 -1.53 -16.03 -1.62
CA SER A 183 -1.78 -17.41 -1.20
C SER A 183 -0.50 -18.19 -0.92
N LYS A 184 0.60 -17.92 -1.64
CA LYS A 184 1.94 -18.50 -1.38
C LYS A 184 2.46 -18.15 0.01
N PHE A 185 2.04 -17.00 0.54
CA PHE A 185 2.36 -16.53 1.89
C PHE A 185 1.20 -16.72 2.87
N LYS A 186 0.31 -17.67 2.59
CA LYS A 186 -0.77 -18.13 3.47
C LYS A 186 -1.80 -17.04 3.86
N MET A 187 -1.89 -15.95 3.10
CA MET A 187 -3.01 -15.01 3.19
C MET A 187 -4.25 -15.66 2.57
N ASN A 188 -5.44 -15.48 3.18
CA ASN A 188 -6.63 -16.27 2.83
C ASN A 188 -7.88 -15.45 2.53
N ARG A 189 -7.82 -14.12 2.57
CA ARG A 189 -8.93 -13.23 2.23
C ARG A 189 -8.46 -12.14 1.27
N LEU A 190 -9.06 -12.11 0.08
CA LEU A 190 -8.95 -10.95 -0.81
C LEU A 190 -10.20 -10.11 -0.65
N HIS A 191 -10.08 -8.93 -0.07
CA HIS A 191 -11.13 -7.94 0.00
C HIS A 191 -11.12 -7.12 -1.28
N LEU A 192 -12.17 -7.19 -2.07
CA LEU A 192 -12.27 -6.54 -3.38
C LEU A 192 -13.28 -5.39 -3.32
N HIS A 193 -12.77 -4.17 -3.37
CA HIS A 193 -13.53 -2.93 -3.29
C HIS A 193 -14.11 -2.58 -4.66
N LEU A 194 -15.37 -2.99 -4.91
CA LEU A 194 -15.95 -3.00 -6.25
C LEU A 194 -16.64 -1.70 -6.65
N THR A 195 -16.92 -0.82 -5.70
CA THR A 195 -17.67 0.42 -5.96
C THR A 195 -17.22 1.56 -5.09
N ASP A 196 -17.16 2.76 -5.66
CA ASP A 196 -16.84 4.00 -4.96
C ASP A 196 -17.39 5.22 -5.73
N ASP A 197 -17.16 6.42 -5.23
CA ASP A 197 -17.56 7.69 -5.86
C ASP A 197 -17.01 7.85 -7.27
N GLN A 198 -15.81 7.35 -7.54
CA GLN A 198 -15.09 7.52 -8.80
C GLN A 198 -15.36 6.42 -9.82
N MET A 199 -15.86 5.27 -9.39
CA MET A 199 -16.12 4.15 -10.28
C MET A 199 -17.02 3.07 -9.68
N TRP A 200 -17.83 2.45 -10.54
CA TRP A 200 -18.59 1.23 -10.27
C TRP A 200 -18.04 0.09 -11.13
N THR A 201 -17.41 -0.91 -10.54
CA THR A 201 -16.68 -1.95 -11.29
C THR A 201 -17.34 -3.32 -11.35
N PHE A 202 -18.51 -3.50 -10.74
CA PHE A 202 -19.28 -4.76 -10.73
C PHE A 202 -20.43 -4.74 -11.73
N GLU A 203 -20.52 -5.73 -12.65
CA GLU A 203 -21.65 -5.90 -13.55
C GLU A 203 -22.92 -6.25 -12.78
N VAL A 204 -23.96 -5.39 -12.88
CA VAL A 204 -25.30 -5.67 -12.36
C VAL A 204 -26.27 -5.71 -13.55
N LYS A 205 -26.74 -6.90 -13.92
CA LYS A 205 -27.55 -7.09 -15.12
C LYS A 205 -28.90 -6.37 -15.07
N LYS A 206 -29.46 -6.24 -13.88
CA LYS A 206 -30.72 -5.50 -13.65
C LYS A 206 -30.52 -3.98 -13.79
N TYR A 207 -29.31 -3.49 -13.52
CA TYR A 207 -28.99 -2.06 -13.52
C TYR A 207 -27.78 -1.74 -14.42
N PRO A 208 -27.92 -1.87 -15.77
CA PRO A 208 -26.80 -1.76 -16.71
C PRO A 208 -26.12 -0.38 -16.72
N LEU A 209 -26.86 0.70 -16.40
CA LEU A 209 -26.28 2.05 -16.38
C LEU A 209 -25.16 2.19 -15.30
N LEU A 210 -25.12 1.33 -14.27
CA LEU A 210 -24.05 1.33 -13.29
C LEU A 210 -22.67 1.16 -13.95
N THR A 211 -22.55 0.28 -14.95
CA THR A 211 -21.32 0.08 -15.69
C THR A 211 -21.20 0.95 -16.94
N GLU A 212 -22.31 1.37 -17.54
CA GLU A 212 -22.30 2.25 -18.71
C GLU A 212 -21.89 3.69 -18.37
N ILE A 213 -22.36 4.21 -17.23
CA ILE A 213 -22.10 5.57 -16.74
C ILE A 213 -21.03 5.54 -15.66
N GLY A 214 -21.18 4.69 -14.65
CA GLY A 214 -20.35 4.68 -13.43
C GLY A 214 -18.88 4.27 -13.65
N THR A 215 -18.47 3.86 -14.86
CA THR A 215 -17.07 3.55 -15.19
C THR A 215 -16.33 4.71 -15.87
N ARG A 216 -16.95 5.87 -15.99
CA ARG A 216 -16.39 7.01 -16.72
C ARG A 216 -16.47 8.28 -15.88
N ARG A 217 -15.39 9.02 -15.85
CA ARG A 217 -15.37 10.36 -15.27
C ARG A 217 -14.69 11.36 -16.20
N THR A 218 -15.23 12.57 -16.27
CA THR A 218 -14.64 13.65 -17.04
C THR A 218 -13.78 14.49 -16.11
N ASN A 219 -12.47 14.49 -16.33
CA ASN A 219 -11.52 15.27 -15.54
C ASN A 219 -11.71 16.78 -15.79
N VAL A 220 -11.13 17.60 -14.92
CA VAL A 220 -11.21 19.07 -14.99
C VAL A 220 -10.65 19.63 -16.31
N ASP A 221 -9.67 18.94 -16.91
CA ASP A 221 -9.08 19.30 -18.22
C ASP A 221 -9.93 18.88 -19.42
N GLY A 222 -11.11 18.31 -19.19
CA GLY A 222 -12.00 17.79 -20.21
C GLY A 222 -11.59 16.40 -20.74
N SER A 223 -10.48 15.82 -20.29
CA SER A 223 -10.14 14.44 -20.62
C SER A 223 -11.12 13.47 -19.96
N VAL A 224 -11.40 12.36 -20.62
CA VAL A 224 -12.29 11.33 -20.08
C VAL A 224 -11.45 10.14 -19.61
N TYR A 225 -11.42 9.92 -18.29
CA TYR A 225 -10.93 8.66 -17.76
C TYR A 225 -11.97 7.57 -18.03
N ARG A 226 -11.54 6.54 -18.71
CA ARG A 226 -12.32 5.33 -18.94
C ARG A 226 -11.67 4.21 -18.16
N GLY A 227 -12.28 3.87 -17.04
CA GLY A 227 -11.90 2.70 -16.26
C GLY A 227 -12.36 1.40 -16.92
N GLY A 228 -12.69 0.42 -16.12
CA GLY A 228 -13.23 -0.84 -16.55
C GLY A 228 -14.26 -1.36 -15.55
N TYR A 229 -14.78 -2.51 -15.83
CA TYR A 229 -15.59 -3.28 -14.89
C TYR A 229 -15.33 -4.77 -15.09
N PHE A 230 -15.74 -5.54 -14.12
CA PHE A 230 -15.68 -6.99 -14.16
C PHE A 230 -17.07 -7.55 -14.45
N THR A 231 -17.16 -8.42 -15.44
CA THR A 231 -18.38 -9.19 -15.67
C THR A 231 -18.59 -10.24 -14.57
N GLN A 232 -19.82 -10.63 -14.34
CA GLN A 232 -20.13 -11.69 -13.37
C GLN A 232 -19.41 -13.00 -13.70
N GLU A 233 -19.23 -13.32 -14.98
CA GLU A 233 -18.54 -14.55 -15.41
C GLU A 233 -17.03 -14.48 -15.15
N GLU A 234 -16.39 -13.33 -15.36
CA GLU A 234 -14.99 -13.12 -15.01
C GLU A 234 -14.77 -13.26 -13.51
N LEU A 235 -15.66 -12.70 -12.69
CA LEU A 235 -15.59 -12.81 -11.23
C LEU A 235 -15.87 -14.23 -10.73
N LYS A 236 -16.79 -14.97 -11.32
CA LYS A 236 -16.98 -16.41 -11.02
C LYS A 236 -15.71 -17.19 -11.34
N GLY A 237 -15.06 -16.90 -12.48
CA GLY A 237 -13.77 -17.49 -12.83
C GLY A 237 -12.68 -17.17 -11.81
N LEU A 238 -12.65 -15.92 -11.31
CA LEU A 238 -11.73 -15.50 -10.26
C LEU A 238 -12.00 -16.21 -8.92
N VAL A 239 -13.26 -16.40 -8.55
CA VAL A 239 -13.68 -17.13 -7.34
C VAL A 239 -13.19 -18.58 -7.36
N GLU A 240 -13.39 -19.29 -8.46
CA GLU A 240 -12.91 -20.69 -8.57
C GLU A 240 -11.37 -20.75 -8.60
N TYR A 241 -10.70 -19.79 -9.22
CA TYR A 241 -9.25 -19.66 -9.23
C TYR A 241 -8.68 -19.45 -7.82
N ALA A 242 -9.30 -18.56 -7.03
CA ALA A 242 -8.91 -18.24 -5.66
C ALA A 242 -9.16 -19.42 -4.71
N LYS A 243 -10.26 -20.12 -4.87
CA LYS A 243 -10.68 -21.25 -4.02
C LYS A 243 -9.67 -22.39 -4.01
N VAL A 244 -9.08 -22.74 -5.15
CA VAL A 244 -8.03 -23.79 -5.24
C VAL A 244 -6.79 -23.40 -4.44
N ARG A 245 -6.55 -22.09 -4.25
CA ARG A 245 -5.42 -21.48 -3.53
C ARG A 245 -5.71 -21.18 -2.06
N GLY A 246 -6.87 -21.64 -1.57
CA GLY A 246 -7.28 -21.36 -0.18
C GLY A 246 -7.69 -19.92 0.08
N VAL A 247 -7.90 -19.11 -0.98
CA VAL A 247 -8.30 -17.69 -0.85
C VAL A 247 -9.80 -17.56 -1.07
N THR A 248 -10.48 -16.84 -0.16
CA THR A 248 -11.87 -16.43 -0.32
C THR A 248 -11.91 -14.94 -0.67
N ILE A 249 -12.69 -14.59 -1.71
CA ILE A 249 -12.90 -13.20 -2.08
C ILE A 249 -14.07 -12.65 -1.25
N VAL A 250 -13.83 -11.56 -0.55
CA VAL A 250 -14.84 -10.78 0.18
C VAL A 250 -15.15 -9.56 -0.68
N PRO A 251 -16.31 -9.52 -1.37
CA PRO A 251 -16.66 -8.36 -2.18
C PRO A 251 -17.21 -7.24 -1.30
N GLU A 252 -16.94 -6.01 -1.69
CA GLU A 252 -17.49 -4.79 -1.09
C GLU A 252 -18.33 -4.02 -2.09
N ILE A 253 -19.50 -3.59 -1.63
CA ILE A 253 -20.36 -2.60 -2.29
C ILE A 253 -20.61 -1.48 -1.29
N GLU A 254 -20.09 -0.31 -1.60
CA GLU A 254 -20.20 0.87 -0.74
C GLU A 254 -21.61 1.39 -0.62
N MET A 255 -22.01 1.66 0.63
CA MET A 255 -23.30 2.27 0.98
C MET A 255 -23.33 2.69 2.45
N PRO A 256 -24.06 3.78 2.81
CA PRO A 256 -24.79 4.69 1.92
C PRO A 256 -23.91 5.77 1.30
N GLY A 257 -22.66 5.98 1.80
CA GLY A 257 -21.64 6.85 1.26
C GLY A 257 -20.91 6.24 0.07
N HIS A 258 -19.93 6.97 -0.47
CA HIS A 258 -19.09 6.54 -1.60
C HIS A 258 -19.93 6.00 -2.78
N ALA A 259 -21.06 6.66 -3.06
CA ALA A 259 -22.08 6.16 -3.97
C ALA A 259 -22.29 7.03 -5.22
N MET A 260 -21.39 8.02 -5.48
CA MET A 260 -21.58 8.97 -6.59
C MET A 260 -21.63 8.30 -7.97
N ALA A 261 -20.85 7.25 -8.21
CA ALA A 261 -20.94 6.49 -9.46
C ALA A 261 -22.32 5.84 -9.65
N ALA A 262 -22.92 5.32 -8.56
CA ALA A 262 -24.28 4.78 -8.57
C ALA A 262 -25.34 5.88 -8.74
N LEU A 263 -25.18 7.00 -8.05
CA LEU A 263 -26.10 8.14 -8.13
C LEU A 263 -26.05 8.84 -9.49
N ALA A 264 -24.90 8.91 -10.11
CA ALA A 264 -24.78 9.42 -11.49
C ALA A 264 -25.54 8.55 -12.51
N ALA A 265 -25.57 7.22 -12.27
CA ALA A 265 -26.29 6.26 -13.09
C ALA A 265 -27.80 6.25 -12.81
N TYR A 266 -28.22 6.38 -11.55
CA TYR A 266 -29.59 6.28 -11.06
C TYR A 266 -29.87 7.36 -10.03
N PRO A 267 -30.08 8.62 -10.44
CA PRO A 267 -30.17 9.78 -9.56
C PRO A 267 -31.39 9.75 -8.63
N GLU A 268 -32.42 9.00 -8.92
CA GLU A 268 -33.62 8.84 -8.10
C GLU A 268 -33.36 8.21 -6.74
N TYR A 269 -32.21 7.56 -6.55
CA TYR A 269 -31.81 6.97 -5.26
C TYR A 269 -31.10 7.95 -4.33
N GLY A 270 -30.70 9.13 -4.81
CA GLY A 270 -30.18 10.22 -3.99
C GLY A 270 -31.26 11.09 -3.35
N CYS A 271 -30.87 11.89 -2.36
CA CYS A 271 -31.80 12.76 -1.62
C CYS A 271 -32.40 13.87 -2.48
N THR A 272 -31.61 14.45 -3.41
CA THR A 272 -32.05 15.56 -4.28
C THR A 272 -32.65 15.10 -5.60
N GLY A 273 -32.44 13.84 -6.00
CA GLY A 273 -32.87 13.31 -7.30
C GLY A 273 -31.99 13.75 -8.47
N GLY A 274 -30.82 14.33 -8.20
CA GLY A 274 -29.81 14.72 -9.18
C GLY A 274 -30.07 16.07 -9.87
N PRO A 275 -29.36 16.38 -10.97
CA PRO A 275 -28.39 15.51 -11.62
C PRO A 275 -27.11 15.31 -10.77
N TYR A 276 -26.45 14.14 -10.92
CA TYR A 276 -25.19 13.82 -10.28
C TYR A 276 -24.17 13.43 -11.36
N GLU A 277 -22.89 13.64 -11.06
CA GLU A 277 -21.77 13.24 -11.92
C GLU A 277 -20.85 12.28 -11.19
N VAL A 278 -20.18 11.39 -11.91
CA VAL A 278 -19.14 10.53 -11.34
C VAL A 278 -17.99 11.42 -10.86
N ARG A 279 -17.58 11.23 -9.63
CA ARG A 279 -16.58 12.06 -8.97
C ARG A 279 -15.21 11.94 -9.64
N THR A 280 -14.47 13.04 -9.73
CA THR A 280 -13.14 13.12 -10.37
C THR A 280 -12.01 13.42 -9.39
N THR A 281 -12.34 13.68 -8.13
CA THR A 281 -11.39 14.01 -7.07
C THR A 281 -11.48 12.99 -5.93
N TRP A 282 -10.45 12.98 -5.08
CA TRP A 282 -10.40 12.13 -3.88
C TRP A 282 -11.09 12.81 -2.70
N GLY A 283 -11.37 12.01 -1.64
CA GLY A 283 -11.98 12.50 -0.41
C GLY A 283 -13.46 12.14 -0.30
N VAL A 284 -14.13 12.68 0.71
CA VAL A 284 -15.51 12.37 1.09
C VAL A 284 -16.50 13.21 0.27
N GLU A 285 -17.58 12.58 -0.21
CA GLU A 285 -18.66 13.23 -0.95
C GLU A 285 -19.88 13.43 -0.05
N GLU A 286 -20.58 14.56 -0.17
CA GLU A 286 -21.75 14.86 0.66
C GLU A 286 -23.03 14.11 0.23
N HIS A 287 -23.11 13.70 -1.03
CA HIS A 287 -24.29 13.02 -1.56
C HIS A 287 -24.26 11.52 -1.25
N LEU A 288 -25.33 11.07 -0.58
CA LEU A 288 -25.51 9.70 -0.10
C LEU A 288 -26.76 9.06 -0.72
N LEU A 289 -26.83 7.73 -0.67
CA LEU A 289 -28.11 7.02 -0.87
C LEU A 289 -29.15 7.51 0.14
N CYS A 290 -30.38 7.77 -0.33
CA CYS A 290 -31.43 8.35 0.49
C CYS A 290 -32.03 7.33 1.46
N ALA A 291 -31.72 7.40 2.76
CA ALA A 291 -32.22 6.51 3.79
C ALA A 291 -33.76 6.58 3.99
N GLY A 292 -34.37 7.68 3.58
CA GLY A 292 -35.83 7.87 3.62
C GLY A 292 -36.60 7.27 2.43
N ASN A 293 -35.89 6.74 1.42
CA ASN A 293 -36.49 6.20 0.20
C ASN A 293 -36.49 4.67 0.19
N ASP A 294 -37.63 4.02 0.33
CA ASP A 294 -37.72 2.56 0.37
C ASP A 294 -37.27 1.88 -0.91
N SER A 295 -37.32 2.59 -2.07
CA SER A 295 -36.79 2.05 -3.32
C SER A 295 -35.27 1.86 -3.31
N VAL A 296 -34.55 2.58 -2.45
CA VAL A 296 -33.10 2.37 -2.22
C VAL A 296 -32.85 0.97 -1.66
N PHE A 297 -33.64 0.52 -0.71
CA PHE A 297 -33.47 -0.82 -0.13
C PHE A 297 -33.81 -1.93 -1.13
N GLN A 298 -34.74 -1.69 -2.07
CA GLN A 298 -35.01 -2.62 -3.15
C GLN A 298 -33.82 -2.65 -4.15
N PHE A 299 -33.27 -1.50 -4.50
CA PHE A 299 -32.07 -1.38 -5.33
C PHE A 299 -30.88 -2.13 -4.70
N VAL A 300 -30.65 -1.94 -3.41
CA VAL A 300 -29.60 -2.64 -2.65
C VAL A 300 -29.86 -4.15 -2.62
N GLU A 301 -31.11 -4.61 -2.36
CA GLU A 301 -31.46 -6.04 -2.33
C GLU A 301 -31.22 -6.70 -3.69
N ASP A 302 -31.53 -6.02 -4.78
CA ASP A 302 -31.31 -6.50 -6.14
C ASP A 302 -29.82 -6.65 -6.45
N ILE A 303 -28.99 -5.66 -6.10
CA ILE A 303 -27.54 -5.69 -6.29
C ILE A 303 -26.91 -6.83 -5.46
N LEU A 304 -27.25 -6.90 -4.17
CA LEU A 304 -26.72 -7.93 -3.28
C LEU A 304 -27.17 -9.34 -3.68
N THR A 305 -28.34 -9.47 -4.29
CA THR A 305 -28.82 -10.75 -4.84
C THR A 305 -27.93 -11.21 -5.99
N GLU A 306 -27.59 -10.34 -6.95
CA GLU A 306 -26.68 -10.67 -8.05
C GLU A 306 -25.25 -10.90 -7.54
N LEU A 307 -24.77 -10.09 -6.59
CA LEU A 307 -23.46 -10.20 -5.98
C LEU A 307 -23.26 -11.57 -5.28
N THR A 308 -24.25 -12.00 -4.48
CA THR A 308 -24.18 -13.25 -3.73
C THR A 308 -24.33 -14.49 -4.62
N ALA A 309 -24.85 -14.36 -5.83
CA ALA A 309 -24.85 -15.39 -6.84
C ALA A 309 -23.46 -15.59 -7.50
N VAL A 310 -22.59 -14.57 -7.44
CA VAL A 310 -21.21 -14.62 -7.94
C VAL A 310 -20.25 -15.03 -6.83
N PHE A 311 -20.38 -14.46 -5.64
CA PHE A 311 -19.46 -14.66 -4.53
C PHE A 311 -20.07 -15.56 -3.45
N PRO A 312 -19.51 -16.78 -3.27
CA PRO A 312 -19.98 -17.72 -2.23
C PRO A 312 -19.46 -17.40 -0.83
N SER A 313 -18.75 -16.27 -0.66
CA SER A 313 -18.22 -15.82 0.63
C SER A 313 -19.30 -15.79 1.70
N GLU A 314 -18.98 -16.23 2.90
CA GLU A 314 -19.82 -16.10 4.08
C GLU A 314 -20.09 -14.61 4.41
N TYR A 315 -19.09 -13.75 4.11
CA TYR A 315 -19.10 -12.32 4.39
C TYR A 315 -19.27 -11.49 3.12
N ILE A 316 -20.08 -10.44 3.23
CA ILE A 316 -20.18 -9.34 2.27
C ILE A 316 -19.86 -8.06 3.03
N HIS A 317 -18.96 -7.25 2.48
CA HIS A 317 -18.63 -5.95 3.00
C HIS A 317 -19.53 -4.89 2.37
N ILE A 318 -20.04 -3.97 3.19
CA ILE A 318 -21.02 -2.96 2.74
C ILE A 318 -20.51 -1.53 2.86
N GLY A 319 -19.22 -1.35 3.18
CA GLY A 319 -18.65 -0.05 3.51
C GLY A 319 -19.20 0.51 4.80
N GLY A 320 -19.95 1.58 4.72
CA GLY A 320 -20.62 2.22 5.85
C GLY A 320 -19.81 3.32 6.52
N ASP A 321 -18.68 3.67 5.94
CA ASP A 321 -17.76 4.70 6.40
C ASP A 321 -18.10 6.08 5.79
N GLU A 322 -17.47 7.09 6.35
CA GLU A 322 -17.39 8.47 5.84
C GLU A 322 -18.72 9.04 5.31
N CYS A 323 -19.82 8.83 6.04
CA CYS A 323 -21.16 9.31 5.68
C CYS A 323 -21.43 10.72 6.25
N PRO A 324 -21.25 11.81 5.47
CA PRO A 324 -21.64 13.15 5.91
C PRO A 324 -23.18 13.26 5.97
N THR A 325 -23.73 13.38 7.16
CA THR A 325 -25.19 13.32 7.35
C THR A 325 -25.95 14.62 7.02
N ASN A 326 -25.25 15.68 6.62
CA ASN A 326 -25.84 16.99 6.31
C ASN A 326 -26.95 16.92 5.25
N ILE A 327 -26.74 16.10 4.20
CA ILE A 327 -27.73 15.95 3.14
C ILE A 327 -29.01 15.27 3.65
N TRP A 328 -28.91 14.34 4.60
CA TRP A 328 -30.06 13.70 5.22
C TRP A 328 -30.81 14.66 6.13
N HIS A 329 -30.10 15.57 6.82
CA HIS A 329 -30.71 16.61 7.64
C HIS A 329 -31.62 17.52 6.79
N ALA A 330 -31.19 17.87 5.59
CA ALA A 330 -31.95 18.69 4.66
C ALA A 330 -33.04 17.91 3.87
N CYS A 331 -33.02 16.58 3.89
CA CYS A 331 -33.91 15.75 3.06
C CYS A 331 -35.26 15.47 3.74
N PRO A 332 -36.41 15.92 3.19
CA PRO A 332 -37.69 15.66 3.79
C PRO A 332 -38.07 14.17 3.95
N LYS A 333 -37.59 13.31 3.02
CA LYS A 333 -37.83 11.86 3.10
C LYS A 333 -37.07 11.24 4.27
N CYS A 334 -35.79 11.66 4.47
CA CYS A 334 -34.95 11.19 5.56
C CYS A 334 -35.50 11.66 6.91
N GLN A 335 -35.97 12.91 7.03
CA GLN A 335 -36.58 13.44 8.24
C GLN A 335 -37.89 12.73 8.58
N ALA A 336 -38.76 12.48 7.58
CA ALA A 336 -39.97 11.71 7.78
C ALA A 336 -39.69 10.25 8.23
N ARG A 337 -38.60 9.64 7.72
CA ARG A 337 -38.15 8.32 8.17
C ARG A 337 -37.68 8.35 9.62
N MET A 338 -36.93 9.37 10.03
CA MET A 338 -36.49 9.54 11.41
C MET A 338 -37.70 9.65 12.35
N GLU A 339 -38.70 10.47 12.00
CA GLU A 339 -39.94 10.59 12.77
C GLU A 339 -40.70 9.25 12.87
N GLN A 340 -40.80 8.54 11.74
CA GLN A 340 -41.50 7.24 11.68
C GLN A 340 -40.83 6.17 12.56
N GLU A 341 -39.51 6.13 12.59
CA GLU A 341 -38.70 5.13 13.30
C GLU A 341 -38.35 5.59 14.74
N GLY A 342 -38.68 6.81 15.12
CA GLY A 342 -38.38 7.39 16.43
C GLY A 342 -36.90 7.64 16.65
N LEU A 343 -36.17 8.04 15.58
CA LEU A 343 -34.75 8.35 15.61
C LEU A 343 -34.53 9.83 15.91
N GLU A 344 -33.57 10.14 16.78
CA GLU A 344 -33.27 11.51 17.22
C GLU A 344 -32.19 12.19 16.39
N THR A 345 -31.28 11.42 15.80
CA THR A 345 -30.10 11.91 15.07
C THR A 345 -29.91 11.21 13.73
N GLU A 346 -29.25 11.87 12.79
CA GLU A 346 -28.85 11.29 11.51
C GLU A 346 -27.82 10.15 11.66
N VAL A 347 -27.07 10.10 12.75
CA VAL A 347 -26.20 8.97 13.10
C VAL A 347 -27.06 7.73 13.43
N GLU A 348 -28.19 7.90 14.11
CA GLU A 348 -29.14 6.80 14.33
C GLU A 348 -29.84 6.38 13.03
N LEU A 349 -30.08 7.33 12.10
CA LEU A 349 -30.58 7.03 10.76
C LEU A 349 -29.54 6.22 9.95
N HIS A 350 -28.25 6.53 10.09
CA HIS A 350 -27.18 5.69 9.54
C HIS A 350 -27.24 4.27 10.10
N GLY A 351 -27.34 4.13 11.41
CA GLY A 351 -27.53 2.82 12.05
C GLY A 351 -28.80 2.09 11.57
N TYR A 352 -29.91 2.82 11.32
CA TYR A 352 -31.12 2.24 10.71
C TYR A 352 -30.84 1.70 9.31
N PHE A 353 -30.15 2.48 8.45
CA PHE A 353 -29.78 2.05 7.10
C PHE A 353 -28.95 0.77 7.15
N ILE A 354 -27.89 0.74 7.95
CA ILE A 354 -27.00 -0.42 8.13
C ILE A 354 -27.79 -1.66 8.58
N ARG A 355 -28.67 -1.52 9.58
CA ARG A 355 -29.51 -2.65 10.06
C ARG A 355 -30.47 -3.18 8.97
N ARG A 356 -31.02 -2.30 8.11
CA ARG A 356 -31.86 -2.72 6.98
C ARG A 356 -31.06 -3.52 5.95
N VAL A 357 -29.84 -3.09 5.65
CA VAL A 357 -28.92 -3.82 4.74
C VAL A 357 -28.50 -5.17 5.35
N GLU A 358 -28.18 -5.20 6.63
CA GLU A 358 -27.88 -6.44 7.34
C GLU A 358 -29.04 -7.47 7.25
N GLN A 359 -30.30 -7.00 7.42
CA GLN A 359 -31.47 -7.86 7.27
C GLN A 359 -31.59 -8.45 5.84
N ILE A 360 -31.24 -7.68 4.82
CA ILE A 360 -31.19 -8.16 3.43
C ILE A 360 -30.14 -9.26 3.31
N LEU A 361 -28.92 -9.02 3.80
CA LEU A 361 -27.84 -10.02 3.77
C LEU A 361 -28.20 -11.31 4.52
N HIS A 362 -28.85 -11.20 5.68
CA HIS A 362 -29.33 -12.36 6.42
C HIS A 362 -30.36 -13.19 5.63
N LYS A 363 -31.30 -12.56 4.92
CA LYS A 363 -32.23 -13.26 4.02
C LYS A 363 -31.49 -13.99 2.89
N LEU A 364 -30.38 -13.42 2.41
CA LEU A 364 -29.50 -14.03 1.40
C LEU A 364 -28.52 -15.06 1.98
N GLY A 365 -28.58 -15.32 3.30
CA GLY A 365 -27.72 -16.29 3.99
C GLY A 365 -26.26 -15.82 4.13
N ARG A 366 -26.02 -14.51 4.22
CA ARG A 366 -24.69 -13.90 4.36
C ARG A 366 -24.56 -13.12 5.66
N LYS A 367 -23.30 -12.94 6.11
CA LYS A 367 -22.93 -12.07 7.23
C LYS A 367 -22.40 -10.75 6.69
N MET A 368 -22.70 -9.69 7.40
CA MET A 368 -22.25 -8.34 7.09
C MET A 368 -20.87 -8.06 7.69
N ILE A 369 -20.01 -7.42 6.91
CA ILE A 369 -18.85 -6.64 7.41
C ILE A 369 -19.13 -5.18 7.06
N GLY A 370 -18.72 -4.26 7.92
CA GLY A 370 -18.66 -2.83 7.63
C GLY A 370 -17.50 -2.18 8.36
N TRP A 371 -17.08 -1.02 7.89
CA TRP A 371 -16.07 -0.20 8.54
C TRP A 371 -16.56 0.23 9.93
N ASP A 372 -15.67 0.63 10.81
CA ASP A 372 -15.99 0.79 12.24
C ASP A 372 -16.96 1.95 12.56
N GLU A 373 -17.31 2.82 11.60
CA GLU A 373 -18.38 3.82 11.70
C GLU A 373 -19.76 3.21 11.92
N ILE A 374 -20.00 1.98 11.45
CA ILE A 374 -21.28 1.29 11.69
C ILE A 374 -21.60 1.15 13.19
N LEU A 375 -20.57 1.20 14.06
CA LEU A 375 -20.75 1.17 15.52
C LEU A 375 -21.39 2.44 16.09
N ASP A 376 -21.30 3.57 15.39
CA ASP A 376 -21.73 4.86 15.91
C ASP A 376 -23.26 4.98 15.97
N GLY A 377 -23.95 4.44 14.95
CA GLY A 377 -25.41 4.35 14.90
C GLY A 377 -26.02 3.09 15.53
N GLY A 378 -25.16 2.22 16.09
CA GLY A 378 -25.55 0.94 16.69
C GLY A 378 -25.78 -0.17 15.67
N VAL A 379 -25.12 -1.30 15.89
CA VAL A 379 -25.21 -2.52 15.05
C VAL A 379 -25.68 -3.72 15.84
N SER A 380 -26.16 -4.75 15.15
CA SER A 380 -26.47 -6.04 15.77
C SER A 380 -25.20 -6.78 16.20
N GLN A 381 -25.32 -7.76 17.08
CA GLN A 381 -24.19 -8.60 17.47
C GLN A 381 -23.71 -9.55 16.38
N SER A 382 -24.48 -9.73 15.30
CA SER A 382 -24.09 -10.55 14.16
C SER A 382 -23.19 -9.83 13.15
N ALA A 383 -23.16 -8.50 13.16
CA ALA A 383 -22.29 -7.69 12.32
C ALA A 383 -20.83 -7.88 12.71
N THR A 384 -19.96 -8.00 11.71
CA THR A 384 -18.52 -7.97 11.89
C THR A 384 -18.00 -6.57 11.59
N VAL A 385 -17.14 -6.07 12.46
CA VAL A 385 -16.61 -4.70 12.38
C VAL A 385 -15.19 -4.72 11.82
N MET A 386 -14.92 -3.95 10.77
CA MET A 386 -13.57 -3.74 10.26
C MET A 386 -13.03 -2.41 10.79
N SER A 387 -12.05 -2.50 11.72
CA SER A 387 -11.54 -1.35 12.48
C SER A 387 -10.36 -0.71 11.77
N TRP A 388 -10.57 0.47 11.16
CA TRP A 388 -9.54 1.19 10.41
C TRP A 388 -9.08 2.49 11.09
N ARG A 389 -9.95 3.16 11.86
CA ARG A 389 -9.64 4.41 12.58
C ARG A 389 -8.74 4.20 13.81
N GLY A 390 -7.88 3.18 13.78
CA GLY A 390 -7.05 2.69 14.87
C GLY A 390 -7.70 1.53 15.61
N ASP A 391 -7.21 1.23 16.82
CA ASP A 391 -7.66 0.05 17.57
C ASP A 391 -9.00 0.22 18.27
N LYS A 392 -9.47 1.44 18.47
CA LYS A 392 -10.65 1.76 19.29
C LYS A 392 -11.93 1.09 18.79
N GLY A 393 -12.14 1.05 17.47
CA GLY A 393 -13.28 0.40 16.85
C GLY A 393 -13.31 -1.10 17.16
N GLY A 394 -12.18 -1.78 16.98
CA GLY A 394 -12.04 -3.21 17.27
C GLY A 394 -12.21 -3.54 18.75
N ILE A 395 -11.64 -2.72 19.64
CA ILE A 395 -11.80 -2.85 21.09
C ILE A 395 -13.29 -2.71 21.49
N LYS A 396 -13.95 -1.67 20.96
CA LYS A 396 -15.39 -1.44 21.21
C LYS A 396 -16.24 -2.61 20.70
N ALA A 397 -16.00 -3.07 19.47
CA ALA A 397 -16.69 -4.20 18.87
C ALA A 397 -16.53 -5.49 19.70
N ALA A 398 -15.29 -5.88 20.01
CA ALA A 398 -14.99 -7.07 20.78
C ALA A 398 -15.66 -7.04 22.17
N ASN A 399 -15.60 -5.90 22.87
CA ASN A 399 -16.22 -5.74 24.18
C ASN A 399 -17.76 -5.74 24.14
N GLN A 400 -18.37 -5.42 23.00
CA GLN A 400 -19.81 -5.54 22.77
C GLN A 400 -20.23 -6.95 22.32
N GLY A 401 -19.26 -7.86 22.07
CA GLY A 401 -19.50 -9.23 21.62
C GLY A 401 -19.51 -9.43 20.10
N ASN A 402 -19.29 -8.37 19.31
CA ASN A 402 -19.11 -8.45 17.87
C ASN A 402 -17.75 -9.05 17.50
N GLN A 403 -17.68 -9.71 16.35
CA GLN A 403 -16.40 -10.05 15.72
C GLN A 403 -15.76 -8.79 15.14
N ALA A 404 -14.42 -8.73 15.17
CA ALA A 404 -13.68 -7.63 14.59
C ALA A 404 -12.50 -8.11 13.73
N ILE A 405 -12.21 -7.35 12.68
CA ILE A 405 -11.04 -7.48 11.82
C ILE A 405 -10.24 -6.19 11.99
N MET A 406 -8.96 -6.31 12.34
CA MET A 406 -8.11 -5.18 12.60
C MET A 406 -7.39 -4.72 11.33
N THR A 407 -7.53 -3.45 11.01
CA THR A 407 -6.87 -2.84 9.85
C THR A 407 -6.54 -1.37 10.11
N PRO A 408 -5.89 -1.05 11.27
CA PRO A 408 -5.62 0.34 11.65
C PRO A 408 -4.75 1.04 10.62
N TRP A 409 -5.18 2.25 10.21
CA TRP A 409 -4.59 3.00 9.10
C TRP A 409 -3.08 3.24 9.22
N ASP A 410 -2.57 3.36 10.42
CA ASP A 410 -1.17 3.68 10.68
C ASP A 410 -0.21 2.48 10.54
N VAL A 411 -0.72 1.23 10.46
CA VAL A 411 0.09 0.00 10.30
C VAL A 411 -0.42 -0.95 9.21
N CYS A 412 -1.63 -0.75 8.69
CA CYS A 412 -2.24 -1.64 7.69
C CYS A 412 -2.51 -0.97 6.33
N TYR A 413 -2.35 0.37 6.20
CA TYR A 413 -2.60 1.06 4.94
C TYR A 413 -1.34 1.08 4.08
N PHE A 414 -1.30 0.19 3.10
CA PHE A 414 -0.16 0.00 2.21
C PHE A 414 -0.06 1.03 1.09
N ASP A 415 -0.98 1.95 1.00
CA ASP A 415 -0.92 3.16 0.20
C ASP A 415 -0.07 4.28 0.84
N HIS A 416 0.44 4.09 2.07
CA HIS A 416 1.37 4.99 2.75
C HIS A 416 2.82 4.81 2.27
N TYR A 417 3.63 5.90 2.36
CA TYR A 417 5.04 5.90 2.02
C TYR A 417 5.84 4.84 2.78
N GLN A 418 6.72 4.14 2.10
CA GLN A 418 7.63 3.14 2.67
C GLN A 418 8.96 3.72 3.12
N GLY A 419 9.40 4.80 2.45
CA GLY A 419 10.63 5.53 2.67
C GLY A 419 10.41 7.03 2.72
N SER A 420 11.46 7.81 2.39
CA SER A 420 11.41 9.28 2.42
C SER A 420 10.47 9.83 1.37
N LYS A 421 9.49 10.65 1.77
CA LYS A 421 8.57 11.37 0.87
C LYS A 421 9.27 12.24 -0.18
N LEU A 422 10.56 12.57 0.04
CA LEU A 422 11.34 13.40 -0.89
C LEU A 422 11.67 12.65 -2.17
N PHE A 423 11.75 11.32 -2.12
CA PHE A 423 12.30 10.50 -3.20
C PHE A 423 11.38 9.34 -3.62
N GLU A 424 10.49 8.89 -2.73
CA GLU A 424 9.51 7.86 -3.04
C GLU A 424 8.48 8.35 -4.07
N PRO A 425 7.92 7.45 -4.89
CA PRO A 425 6.74 7.73 -5.69
C PRO A 425 5.61 8.31 -4.82
N MET A 426 4.74 9.12 -5.43
CA MET A 426 3.62 9.73 -4.71
C MET A 426 2.73 8.65 -4.08
N ALA A 427 2.40 8.86 -2.80
CA ALA A 427 1.60 7.95 -1.99
C ALA A 427 0.71 8.74 -1.03
N GLN A 428 -0.19 8.08 -0.32
CA GLN A 428 -0.98 8.68 0.74
C GLN A 428 -0.08 9.17 1.89
N SER A 429 -0.49 10.19 2.62
CA SER A 429 0.38 10.99 3.50
C SER A 429 0.97 10.28 4.73
N GLY A 430 0.74 9.02 4.95
CA GLY A 430 1.30 8.24 6.06
C GLY A 430 2.76 7.82 5.83
N PHE A 431 3.40 7.29 6.87
CA PHE A 431 4.71 6.63 6.80
C PHE A 431 4.63 5.25 7.44
N LEU A 432 4.82 4.23 6.63
CA LEU A 432 4.68 2.84 7.03
C LEU A 432 5.83 1.98 6.47
N PRO A 433 6.99 2.00 7.14
CA PRO A 433 8.11 1.14 6.78
C PRO A 433 7.84 -0.33 7.14
N LEU A 434 8.57 -1.23 6.50
CA LEU A 434 8.46 -2.68 6.67
C LEU A 434 8.53 -3.13 8.13
N GLU A 435 9.46 -2.56 8.90
CA GLU A 435 9.67 -2.89 10.33
C GLU A 435 8.42 -2.59 11.18
N LYS A 436 7.73 -1.47 10.88
CA LYS A 436 6.52 -1.08 11.59
C LYS A 436 5.39 -2.09 11.37
N VAL A 437 5.22 -2.58 10.13
CA VAL A 437 4.24 -3.63 9.83
C VAL A 437 4.59 -4.92 10.58
N TYR A 438 5.86 -5.33 10.57
CA TYR A 438 6.30 -6.53 11.27
C TYR A 438 6.14 -6.45 12.79
N GLY A 439 6.33 -5.27 13.37
CA GLY A 439 6.20 -5.02 14.82
C GLY A 439 4.77 -4.97 15.34
N TRP A 440 3.77 -4.96 14.45
CA TRP A 440 2.38 -4.83 14.85
C TRP A 440 1.85 -6.04 15.63
N GLU A 441 1.00 -5.78 16.64
CA GLU A 441 0.24 -6.79 17.39
C GLU A 441 -1.27 -6.58 17.12
N PRO A 442 -1.91 -7.53 16.40
CA PRO A 442 -3.32 -7.40 16.03
C PRO A 442 -4.32 -7.43 17.18
N ILE A 443 -3.94 -7.94 18.36
CA ILE A 443 -4.80 -7.97 19.53
C ILE A 443 -4.34 -6.88 20.51
N PRO A 444 -5.04 -5.74 20.60
CA PRO A 444 -4.73 -4.70 21.58
C PRO A 444 -4.74 -5.22 23.02
N SER A 445 -3.87 -4.67 23.86
CA SER A 445 -3.75 -5.08 25.28
C SER A 445 -5.02 -4.83 26.09
N GLU A 446 -5.86 -3.91 25.65
CA GLU A 446 -7.14 -3.52 26.26
C GLU A 446 -8.25 -4.55 26.05
N ILE A 447 -8.05 -5.53 25.16
CA ILE A 447 -9.00 -6.62 24.95
C ILE A 447 -8.79 -7.69 26.01
N THR A 448 -9.85 -7.99 26.77
CA THR A 448 -9.82 -9.01 27.83
C THR A 448 -9.57 -10.40 27.24
N ALA A 449 -9.00 -11.31 28.04
CA ALA A 449 -8.66 -12.65 27.59
C ALA A 449 -9.88 -13.42 27.03
N GLU A 450 -11.08 -13.17 27.56
CA GLU A 450 -12.34 -13.78 27.14
C GLU A 450 -12.85 -13.27 25.79
N ASN A 451 -12.42 -12.08 25.35
CA ASN A 451 -12.85 -11.46 24.09
C ASN A 451 -11.76 -11.53 22.97
N ARG A 452 -10.62 -12.13 23.24
CA ARG A 452 -9.54 -12.25 22.24
C ARG A 452 -9.95 -13.03 21.00
N ASP A 453 -10.81 -14.02 21.16
CA ASP A 453 -11.36 -14.83 20.07
C ASP A 453 -12.33 -14.06 19.14
N LYS A 454 -12.77 -12.86 19.57
CA LYS A 454 -13.58 -11.94 18.76
C LYS A 454 -12.72 -11.27 17.67
N ILE A 455 -11.42 -11.14 17.87
CA ILE A 455 -10.50 -10.65 16.83
C ILE A 455 -10.23 -11.80 15.86
N LEU A 456 -10.82 -11.68 14.67
CA LEU A 456 -10.67 -12.68 13.60
C LEU A 456 -9.27 -12.67 12.99
N GLY A 457 -8.60 -11.54 13.02
CA GLY A 457 -7.29 -11.29 12.44
C GLY A 457 -7.15 -9.88 11.93
N GLY A 458 -6.37 -9.70 10.85
CA GLY A 458 -6.10 -8.39 10.27
C GLY A 458 -6.04 -8.40 8.75
N GLN A 459 -5.98 -7.20 8.19
CA GLN A 459 -5.96 -6.97 6.75
C GLN A 459 -5.08 -5.78 6.41
N ALA A 460 -4.32 -5.89 5.30
CA ALA A 460 -3.70 -4.74 4.66
C ALA A 460 -4.67 -4.10 3.67
N ASN A 461 -4.70 -2.77 3.62
CA ASN A 461 -5.50 -2.01 2.67
C ASN A 461 -4.61 -1.29 1.66
N LEU A 462 -4.95 -1.41 0.38
CA LEU A 462 -4.33 -0.69 -0.71
C LEU A 462 -5.38 0.17 -1.39
N TRP A 463 -5.50 1.42 -0.98
CA TRP A 463 -6.31 2.42 -1.66
C TRP A 463 -5.57 2.96 -2.87
N SER A 464 -6.26 3.15 -3.98
CA SER A 464 -5.59 3.37 -5.28
C SER A 464 -5.62 4.81 -5.78
N GLU A 465 -5.92 5.81 -4.93
CA GLU A 465 -5.91 7.23 -5.31
C GLU A 465 -4.61 7.67 -5.98
N TYR A 466 -3.47 7.18 -5.47
CA TYR A 466 -2.13 7.48 -6.00
C TYR A 466 -1.43 6.26 -6.63
N ILE A 467 -2.19 5.20 -6.92
CA ILE A 467 -1.67 3.97 -7.48
C ILE A 467 -2.28 3.74 -8.85
N PRO A 468 -1.70 4.31 -9.92
CA PRO A 468 -2.30 4.37 -11.23
C PRO A 468 -2.29 3.04 -11.99
N ASP A 469 -1.44 2.09 -11.59
CA ASP A 469 -1.25 0.84 -12.32
C ASP A 469 -0.83 -0.34 -11.43
N ALA A 470 -0.87 -1.53 -12.03
CA ALA A 470 -0.51 -2.78 -11.39
C ALA A 470 0.94 -2.85 -10.89
N LYS A 471 1.87 -2.20 -11.60
CA LYS A 471 3.29 -2.20 -11.23
C LYS A 471 3.51 -1.38 -9.95
N HIS A 472 2.85 -0.23 -9.84
CA HIS A 472 2.88 0.58 -8.62
C HIS A 472 2.17 -0.14 -7.47
N ALA A 473 1.05 -0.83 -7.71
CA ALA A 473 0.38 -1.64 -6.69
C ALA A 473 1.32 -2.71 -6.11
N GLU A 474 2.05 -3.45 -6.93
CA GLU A 474 3.03 -4.44 -6.47
C GLU A 474 4.16 -3.80 -5.64
N TYR A 475 4.66 -2.63 -6.06
CA TYR A 475 5.65 -1.85 -5.31
C TYR A 475 5.17 -1.48 -3.91
N MET A 476 3.90 -1.10 -3.79
CA MET A 476 3.32 -0.71 -2.51
C MET A 476 2.97 -1.91 -1.62
N ILE A 477 2.60 -3.06 -2.21
CA ILE A 477 2.23 -4.26 -1.46
C ILE A 477 3.46 -4.98 -0.90
N TYR A 478 4.48 -5.23 -1.75
CA TYR A 478 5.62 -6.06 -1.38
C TYR A 478 6.85 -5.21 -1.02
N PRO A 479 7.62 -5.54 0.03
CA PRO A 479 7.53 -6.77 0.84
C PRO A 479 6.61 -6.67 2.08
N ARG A 480 5.87 -5.58 2.30
CA ARG A 480 5.07 -5.38 3.52
C ARG A 480 4.02 -6.48 3.75
N LEU A 481 3.44 -7.03 2.68
CA LEU A 481 2.50 -8.16 2.81
C LEU A 481 3.17 -9.41 3.37
N LEU A 482 4.45 -9.61 3.11
CA LEU A 482 5.23 -10.73 3.68
C LEU A 482 5.38 -10.57 5.19
N ALA A 483 5.67 -9.35 5.65
CA ALA A 483 5.72 -9.02 7.08
C ALA A 483 4.36 -9.26 7.75
N LEU A 484 3.29 -8.74 7.15
CA LEU A 484 1.93 -8.94 7.66
C LEU A 484 1.52 -10.41 7.67
N SER A 485 1.92 -11.18 6.66
CA SER A 485 1.62 -12.61 6.60
C SER A 485 2.21 -13.36 7.81
N GLU A 486 3.44 -13.03 8.19
CA GLU A 486 4.07 -13.61 9.39
C GLU A 486 3.43 -13.13 10.68
N VAL A 487 3.04 -11.86 10.78
CA VAL A 487 2.30 -11.31 11.93
C VAL A 487 0.98 -12.05 12.15
N LEU A 488 0.27 -12.39 11.07
CA LEU A 488 -1.05 -13.01 11.15
C LEU A 488 -1.00 -14.54 11.19
N TRP A 489 0.10 -15.15 10.77
CA TRP A 489 0.26 -16.61 10.75
C TRP A 489 1.01 -17.13 11.96
N ALA A 490 2.20 -16.58 12.28
CA ALA A 490 3.09 -17.10 13.31
C ALA A 490 2.53 -16.90 14.73
N THR A 491 2.61 -17.93 15.57
CA THR A 491 1.98 -17.93 16.90
C THR A 491 2.85 -17.35 18.01
N ASP A 492 4.13 -17.76 18.12
CA ASP A 492 4.87 -17.54 19.37
C ASP A 492 6.20 -16.80 19.23
N TYR A 493 6.83 -16.79 18.04
CA TYR A 493 8.15 -16.21 17.89
C TYR A 493 8.25 -15.37 16.61
N ARG A 494 8.40 -14.07 16.81
CA ARG A 494 8.70 -13.13 15.72
C ARG A 494 10.04 -12.44 16.00
N ASN A 495 10.95 -12.51 15.04
CA ASN A 495 12.25 -11.86 15.10
C ASN A 495 12.53 -11.15 13.79
N TYR A 496 12.57 -9.82 13.82
CA TYR A 496 12.71 -9.00 12.64
C TYR A 496 14.04 -9.22 11.90
N ASP A 497 15.14 -9.39 12.60
CA ASP A 497 16.44 -9.65 11.96
C ASP A 497 16.45 -11.00 11.24
N ASN A 498 15.90 -12.05 11.86
CA ASN A 498 15.73 -13.35 11.20
C ASN A 498 14.77 -13.25 10.00
N PHE A 499 13.66 -12.52 10.12
CA PHE A 499 12.75 -12.26 9.01
C PHE A 499 13.47 -11.57 7.84
N ARG A 500 14.30 -10.55 8.09
CA ARG A 500 15.07 -9.85 7.05
C ARG A 500 16.03 -10.77 6.31
N GLU A 501 16.67 -11.71 6.98
CA GLU A 501 17.54 -12.69 6.31
C GLU A 501 16.76 -13.63 5.40
N ARG A 502 15.62 -14.17 5.86
CA ARG A 502 14.72 -15.01 5.04
C ARG A 502 14.10 -14.23 3.88
N LEU A 503 13.82 -12.95 4.09
CA LEU A 503 13.28 -12.06 3.07
C LEU A 503 14.17 -11.98 1.83
N LYS A 504 15.48 -12.02 1.98
CA LYS A 504 16.44 -12.01 0.85
C LYS A 504 16.20 -13.18 -0.12
N THR A 505 15.92 -14.37 0.42
CA THR A 505 15.59 -15.56 -0.40
C THR A 505 14.22 -15.41 -1.06
N VAL A 506 13.23 -14.87 -0.33
CA VAL A 506 11.89 -14.66 -0.87
C VAL A 506 11.85 -13.57 -1.95
N GLN A 507 12.65 -12.52 -1.83
CA GLN A 507 12.76 -11.49 -2.88
C GLN A 507 13.32 -12.06 -4.20
N LYS A 508 14.23 -13.02 -4.15
CA LYS A 508 14.68 -13.75 -5.37
C LYS A 508 13.52 -14.51 -6.02
N ARG A 509 12.58 -15.06 -5.21
CA ARG A 509 11.34 -15.69 -5.73
C ARG A 509 10.44 -14.66 -6.39
N LEU A 510 10.30 -13.48 -5.78
CA LEU A 510 9.53 -12.38 -6.37
C LEU A 510 10.13 -11.91 -7.70
N ASP A 511 11.49 -11.88 -7.82
CA ASP A 511 12.18 -11.57 -9.08
C ASP A 511 11.85 -12.62 -10.15
N CYS A 512 11.93 -13.92 -9.82
CA CYS A 512 11.56 -15.01 -10.71
C CYS A 512 10.11 -14.92 -11.21
N GLY A 513 9.19 -14.57 -10.33
CA GLY A 513 7.78 -14.40 -10.66
C GLY A 513 7.42 -13.01 -11.21
N GLY A 514 8.41 -12.17 -11.54
CA GLY A 514 8.20 -10.86 -12.15
C GLY A 514 7.38 -9.89 -11.31
N VAL A 515 7.52 -9.93 -9.98
CA VAL A 515 6.84 -9.01 -9.05
C VAL A 515 7.67 -7.74 -8.87
N ASN A 516 7.04 -6.59 -9.02
CA ASN A 516 7.68 -5.29 -8.83
C ASN A 516 7.66 -4.87 -7.35
N TYR A 517 8.40 -5.58 -6.48
CA TYR A 517 8.47 -5.23 -5.06
C TYR A 517 9.35 -4.01 -4.79
N HIS A 518 9.10 -3.31 -3.68
CA HIS A 518 9.89 -2.19 -3.20
C HIS A 518 11.29 -2.63 -2.77
N LEU A 519 12.31 -1.97 -3.33
CA LEU A 519 13.66 -1.91 -2.78
C LEU A 519 13.82 -0.58 -2.05
N PRO A 520 14.35 -0.55 -0.81
CA PRO A 520 14.50 0.70 -0.08
C PRO A 520 15.39 1.67 -0.87
N LEU A 521 15.02 2.94 -0.87
CA LEU A 521 15.87 3.99 -1.43
C LEU A 521 17.01 4.32 -0.46
N PRO A 522 18.15 4.87 -0.95
CA PRO A 522 19.15 5.44 -0.05
C PRO A 522 18.54 6.53 0.83
N GLU A 523 18.75 6.42 2.13
CA GLU A 523 18.31 7.36 3.17
C GLU A 523 19.47 8.26 3.58
N GLY A 524 19.20 9.44 4.15
CA GLY A 524 20.19 10.41 4.65
C GLY A 524 19.96 11.82 4.13
N PRO A 525 19.84 12.06 2.82
CA PRO A 525 19.63 13.41 2.31
C PRO A 525 18.31 14.03 2.80
N VAL A 526 18.38 15.29 3.26
CA VAL A 526 17.23 16.03 3.81
C VAL A 526 16.57 16.97 2.79
N ALA A 527 17.24 17.17 1.64
CA ALA A 527 16.79 18.06 0.57
C ALA A 527 17.33 17.58 -0.79
N GLN A 528 16.71 17.98 -1.90
CA GLN A 528 17.15 17.72 -3.26
C GLN A 528 18.16 18.74 -3.77
N TYR A 529 18.22 19.92 -3.15
CA TYR A 529 19.18 21.00 -3.42
C TYR A 529 19.84 21.42 -2.11
N VAL A 530 21.17 21.43 -2.06
CA VAL A 530 21.94 21.73 -0.83
C VAL A 530 23.09 22.67 -1.13
N GLU A 531 23.15 23.81 -0.48
CA GLU A 531 24.28 24.73 -0.53
C GLU A 531 25.24 24.54 0.65
N PHE A 532 26.54 24.71 0.38
CA PHE A 532 27.59 24.62 1.38
C PHE A 532 28.80 25.49 0.99
N VAL A 533 29.64 25.87 1.97
CA VAL A 533 30.83 26.72 1.74
C VAL A 533 32.08 25.88 1.54
N ASP A 534 32.48 25.10 2.51
CA ASP A 534 33.72 24.35 2.49
C ASP A 534 33.53 22.92 1.99
N SER A 535 32.81 22.14 2.76
CA SER A 535 32.45 20.75 2.48
C SER A 535 31.17 20.36 3.20
N VAL A 536 30.53 19.30 2.72
CA VAL A 536 29.40 18.69 3.40
C VAL A 536 29.60 17.19 3.49
N GLU A 537 29.37 16.64 4.69
CA GLU A 537 29.35 15.18 4.89
C GLU A 537 27.95 14.67 4.58
N VAL A 538 27.89 13.59 3.80
CA VAL A 538 26.66 12.90 3.40
C VAL A 538 26.77 11.47 3.84
N ILE A 539 25.85 11.06 4.72
CA ILE A 539 25.75 9.67 5.18
C ILE A 539 24.56 9.05 4.45
N LEU A 540 24.82 7.98 3.70
CA LEU A 540 23.78 7.19 3.05
C LEU A 540 23.62 5.88 3.79
N SER A 541 22.38 5.46 4.01
CA SER A 541 22.03 4.17 4.60
C SER A 541 20.83 3.56 3.88
N ASN A 542 20.51 2.31 4.17
CA ASN A 542 19.23 1.72 3.80
C ASN A 542 18.78 0.71 4.85
N SER A 543 17.45 0.63 5.05
CA SER A 543 16.82 -0.15 6.12
C SER A 543 17.02 -1.66 6.03
N LEU A 544 17.33 -2.21 4.84
CA LEU A 544 17.51 -3.64 4.62
C LEU A 544 18.99 -4.07 4.55
N GLY A 545 19.94 -3.11 4.54
CA GLY A 545 21.38 -3.39 4.51
C GLY A 545 21.83 -3.99 3.18
N TYR A 546 21.22 -3.59 2.07
CA TYR A 546 21.64 -3.98 0.72
C TYR A 546 22.79 -3.11 0.22
N GLU A 547 23.45 -3.53 -0.86
CA GLU A 547 24.50 -2.76 -1.49
C GLU A 547 23.98 -1.45 -2.05
N MET A 548 24.74 -0.36 -1.83
CA MET A 548 24.42 0.96 -2.36
C MET A 548 25.48 1.40 -3.35
N PHE A 549 25.04 2.09 -4.39
CA PHE A 549 25.87 2.70 -5.40
C PHE A 549 25.64 4.19 -5.46
N TYR A 550 26.69 4.94 -5.83
CA TYR A 550 26.55 6.36 -6.08
C TYR A 550 27.37 6.78 -7.30
N GLU A 551 26.93 7.87 -7.94
CA GLU A 551 27.60 8.54 -9.05
C GLU A 551 27.59 10.04 -8.78
N GLY A 552 28.68 10.74 -9.07
CA GLY A 552 28.75 12.20 -9.06
C GLY A 552 28.93 12.75 -10.47
N VAL A 553 28.40 13.92 -10.76
CA VAL A 553 28.68 14.66 -12.00
C VAL A 553 29.96 15.44 -11.83
N GLY A 554 31.01 14.98 -12.45
CA GLY A 554 32.35 15.57 -12.45
C GLY A 554 33.43 14.52 -12.55
N SER A 555 34.57 14.87 -13.19
CA SER A 555 35.76 14.01 -13.25
C SER A 555 36.37 13.83 -11.85
N ARG A 556 37.27 12.87 -11.69
CA ARG A 556 38.07 12.57 -10.47
C ARG A 556 38.62 13.78 -9.71
N GLU A 557 38.68 14.94 -10.31
CA GLU A 557 39.19 16.18 -9.72
C GLU A 557 38.10 17.10 -9.12
N GLN A 558 36.81 16.72 -9.21
CA GLN A 558 35.67 17.57 -8.85
C GLN A 558 34.77 16.99 -7.74
N GLY A 559 35.34 16.15 -6.88
CA GLY A 559 34.95 16.27 -5.49
C GLY A 559 33.80 15.49 -4.89
N ILE A 560 33.55 14.20 -5.20
CA ILE A 560 33.00 13.29 -4.21
C ILE A 560 34.06 12.28 -3.85
N GLY A 561 34.52 12.25 -2.61
CA GLY A 561 35.54 11.31 -2.10
C GLY A 561 34.99 10.49 -0.95
N SER A 562 35.29 9.20 -0.89
CA SER A 562 35.09 8.41 0.31
C SER A 562 36.28 8.57 1.25
N ARG A 563 36.10 8.45 2.55
CA ARG A 563 37.20 8.42 3.55
C ARG A 563 38.11 7.20 3.42
N GLU A 564 37.68 6.15 2.74
CA GLU A 564 38.54 5.03 2.40
C GLU A 564 39.22 5.25 1.01
N HIS A 565 40.50 5.05 0.96
CA HIS A 565 41.37 5.32 -0.17
C HIS A 565 40.98 4.55 -1.45
N GLY A 566 40.20 5.20 -2.31
CA GLY A 566 39.81 4.62 -3.58
C GLY A 566 39.24 5.67 -4.53
N VAL A 567 40.04 6.01 -5.54
CA VAL A 567 39.68 6.99 -6.56
C VAL A 567 38.99 6.29 -7.71
N GLY A 568 37.76 6.71 -8.07
CA GLY A 568 37.29 6.61 -9.43
C GLY A 568 36.00 5.86 -9.71
N SER A 569 35.30 6.28 -10.69
CA SER A 569 34.26 5.68 -11.54
C SER A 569 33.66 4.37 -11.06
N LYS A 570 32.37 4.39 -10.66
CA LYS A 570 31.56 3.25 -10.20
C LYS A 570 32.26 2.46 -9.10
N GLU A 571 32.34 3.03 -7.91
CA GLU A 571 32.83 2.28 -6.77
C GLU A 571 31.67 1.53 -6.13
N GLN A 572 31.81 0.21 -6.13
CA GLN A 572 31.00 -0.70 -5.33
C GLN A 572 31.26 -0.40 -3.86
N GLY A 573 30.28 0.12 -3.16
CA GLY A 573 30.24 0.06 -1.71
C GLY A 573 30.10 -1.39 -1.31
N ILE A 574 31.19 -2.01 -0.86
CA ILE A 574 31.21 -3.40 -0.40
C ILE A 574 30.34 -3.47 0.86
N GLY A 575 29.12 -3.97 0.76
CA GLY A 575 28.36 -4.57 1.84
C GLY A 575 28.16 -3.77 3.14
N SER A 576 28.44 -2.44 3.17
CA SER A 576 28.20 -1.62 4.36
C SER A 576 26.75 -1.11 4.35
N ARG A 577 26.11 -1.21 5.49
CA ARG A 577 24.77 -0.64 5.72
C ARG A 577 24.78 0.89 5.65
N GLU A 578 25.95 1.50 5.61
CA GLU A 578 26.18 2.93 5.69
C GLU A 578 27.36 3.32 4.80
N LEU A 579 27.21 4.40 4.06
CA LEU A 579 28.22 4.96 3.16
C LEU A 579 28.44 6.43 3.52
N GLU A 580 29.68 6.77 3.92
CA GLU A 580 30.09 8.14 4.25
C GLU A 580 30.75 8.80 3.03
N LEU A 581 30.20 9.93 2.58
CA LEU A 581 30.71 10.73 1.48
C LEU A 581 31.07 12.14 1.95
N CYS A 582 32.13 12.73 1.37
CA CYS A 582 32.47 14.13 1.61
C CYS A 582 32.41 14.87 0.27
N VAL A 583 31.49 15.81 0.13
CA VAL A 583 31.32 16.66 -1.05
C VAL A 583 32.09 17.97 -0.83
N VAL A 584 33.03 18.26 -1.69
CA VAL A 584 33.91 19.45 -1.56
C VAL A 584 33.77 20.44 -2.73
N ASN A 585 33.09 20.06 -3.81
CA ASN A 585 32.78 20.89 -4.98
C ASN A 585 31.30 20.68 -5.37
N SER A 586 30.78 21.59 -6.20
CA SER A 586 29.40 21.42 -6.72
C SER A 586 29.30 20.10 -7.51
N ALA A 587 28.28 19.30 -7.19
CA ALA A 587 28.07 17.99 -7.79
C ALA A 587 26.61 17.56 -7.75
N LEU A 588 26.16 16.77 -8.74
CA LEU A 588 24.92 16.02 -8.69
C LEU A 588 25.22 14.62 -8.16
N LEU A 589 24.82 14.36 -6.92
CA LEU A 589 24.87 13.02 -6.35
C LEU A 589 23.67 12.23 -6.83
N LYS A 590 23.91 11.11 -7.48
CA LYS A 590 22.92 10.08 -7.80
C LYS A 590 23.23 8.85 -6.98
N SER A 591 22.25 8.29 -6.28
CA SER A 591 22.48 7.03 -5.56
C SER A 591 21.26 6.12 -5.59
N TYR A 592 21.52 4.82 -5.53
CA TYR A 592 20.51 3.76 -5.58
C TYR A 592 20.98 2.53 -4.81
N VAL A 593 20.02 1.70 -4.43
CA VAL A 593 20.24 0.39 -3.80
C VAL A 593 20.18 -0.69 -4.86
N THR A 594 21.03 -1.72 -4.73
CA THR A 594 21.01 -2.90 -5.62
C THR A 594 20.79 -4.16 -4.81
N PHE A 595 19.93 -5.03 -5.30
CA PHE A 595 19.72 -6.37 -4.78
C PHE A 595 19.43 -7.34 -5.93
N ASN A 596 20.14 -8.47 -5.99
CA ASN A 596 19.96 -9.54 -6.98
C ASN A 596 19.94 -9.03 -8.45
N GLY A 597 20.76 -8.05 -8.77
CA GLY A 597 20.85 -7.46 -10.12
C GLY A 597 19.73 -6.47 -10.46
N ARG A 598 18.82 -6.20 -9.53
CA ARG A 598 17.78 -5.19 -9.64
C ARG A 598 18.17 -3.94 -8.86
N ASN A 599 17.89 -2.77 -9.42
CA ASN A 599 18.13 -1.48 -8.78
C ASN A 599 16.82 -0.90 -8.26
N SER A 600 16.91 -0.18 -7.13
CA SER A 600 15.86 0.75 -6.69
C SER A 600 15.76 1.94 -7.66
N ASP A 601 14.76 2.79 -7.47
CA ASP A 601 14.79 4.11 -8.07
C ASP A 601 16.01 4.89 -7.57
N THR A 602 16.49 5.82 -8.40
CA THR A 602 17.68 6.63 -8.11
C THR A 602 17.25 7.90 -7.40
N ILE A 603 17.82 8.18 -6.23
CA ILE A 603 17.72 9.50 -5.62
C ILE A 603 18.72 10.45 -6.24
N GLU A 604 18.34 11.71 -6.45
CA GLU A 604 19.19 12.76 -7.00
C GLU A 604 19.22 13.97 -6.06
N VAL A 605 20.44 14.40 -5.68
CA VAL A 605 20.65 15.56 -4.83
C VAL A 605 21.72 16.43 -5.46
N TYR A 606 21.40 17.69 -5.73
CA TYR A 606 22.35 18.67 -6.23
C TYR A 606 23.00 19.41 -5.06
N TYR A 607 24.29 19.20 -4.86
CA TYR A 607 25.12 19.92 -3.93
C TYR A 607 25.79 21.08 -4.64
N ASN A 608 25.56 22.32 -4.16
CA ASN A 608 26.06 23.55 -4.75
C ASN A 608 27.04 24.24 -3.81
N LYS A 609 28.32 24.28 -4.18
CA LYS A 609 29.32 25.02 -3.41
C LYS A 609 29.21 26.50 -3.71
N VAL A 610 29.02 27.31 -2.68
CA VAL A 610 28.97 28.75 -2.75
C VAL A 610 30.16 29.36 -2.01
N ALA A 611 30.60 30.55 -2.41
CA ALA A 611 31.75 31.21 -1.77
C ALA A 611 31.40 31.79 -0.39
N ALA A 612 30.16 32.19 -0.20
CA ALA A 612 29.59 32.79 1.02
C ALA A 612 28.07 32.65 0.97
N PRO A 613 27.36 32.90 2.08
CA PRO A 613 25.92 33.08 2.06
C PRO A 613 25.49 34.11 1.00
N HIS A 614 24.30 33.91 0.41
CA HIS A 614 23.75 34.84 -0.58
C HIS A 614 23.55 36.23 0.07
N PRO A 615 24.07 37.30 -0.55
CA PRO A 615 23.99 38.62 0.02
C PRO A 615 22.56 39.17 0.00
N ALA A 616 22.15 39.80 1.11
CA ALA A 616 20.81 40.32 1.27
C ALA A 616 20.72 41.83 0.89
N ALA A 617 19.57 42.23 0.36
CA ALA A 617 19.20 43.64 0.30
C ALA A 617 18.91 44.17 1.71
N LYS A 618 19.43 45.36 2.07
CA LYS A 618 19.38 45.85 3.46
C LYS A 618 18.14 46.66 3.80
N HIS A 619 17.45 47.24 2.81
CA HIS A 619 16.32 48.15 3.05
C HIS A 619 15.25 48.00 1.98
N LEU A 620 14.12 47.42 2.37
CA LEU A 620 12.85 47.46 1.62
C LEU A 620 11.79 48.06 2.55
N SER A 621 10.92 48.93 2.02
CA SER A 621 10.01 49.72 2.80
C SER A 621 8.54 49.36 2.63
N HIS A 622 8.24 48.46 1.70
CA HIS A 622 6.86 48.13 1.38
C HIS A 622 6.65 46.64 1.51
N ASN A 623 5.63 46.23 2.26
CA ASN A 623 5.22 44.83 2.38
C ASN A 623 4.46 44.35 1.13
N GLY A 624 4.50 43.05 0.89
CA GLY A 624 3.71 42.38 -0.10
C GLY A 624 4.48 41.90 -1.33
N LEU A 625 3.75 41.29 -2.26
CA LEU A 625 4.24 40.66 -3.49
C LEU A 625 3.50 41.24 -4.70
N TYR A 626 4.17 41.33 -5.84
CA TYR A 626 3.52 41.44 -7.14
C TYR A 626 2.95 40.07 -7.53
N ARG A 627 1.62 40.02 -7.82
CA ARG A 627 0.96 38.84 -8.31
C ARG A 627 0.52 39.06 -9.77
N GLN A 628 0.76 38.05 -10.61
CA GLN A 628 0.20 37.93 -11.96
C GLN A 628 -0.59 36.65 -12.05
N ARG A 629 -1.83 36.67 -12.55
CA ARG A 629 -2.70 35.51 -12.70
C ARG A 629 -3.17 35.42 -14.15
N ALA A 630 -3.14 34.17 -14.67
CA ALA A 630 -3.80 33.82 -15.94
C ALA A 630 -4.81 32.70 -15.71
N TYR A 631 -6.02 32.89 -16.25
CA TYR A 631 -7.07 31.88 -16.18
C TYR A 631 -6.92 30.85 -17.29
N GLY A 632 -7.26 29.60 -17.00
CA GLY A 632 -7.19 28.47 -17.89
C GLY A 632 -6.48 27.25 -17.27
N TYR A 633 -6.48 26.16 -17.99
CA TYR A 633 -5.85 24.92 -17.58
C TYR A 633 -4.40 24.85 -18.06
N PHE A 634 -3.48 24.60 -17.15
CA PHE A 634 -2.04 24.50 -17.40
C PHE A 634 -1.50 23.17 -16.89
N HIS A 635 -0.93 22.34 -17.76
CA HIS A 635 -0.32 21.07 -17.37
C HIS A 635 1.02 21.25 -16.64
N ASN A 636 1.77 22.30 -17.01
CA ASN A 636 3.09 22.59 -16.45
C ASN A 636 3.39 24.09 -16.57
N THR A 637 4.58 24.51 -16.17
CA THR A 637 5.05 25.90 -16.23
C THR A 637 5.78 26.27 -17.53
N ASP A 638 5.96 25.34 -18.46
CA ASP A 638 6.75 25.55 -19.70
C ASP A 638 6.19 26.64 -20.62
N SER A 639 4.90 26.88 -20.53
CA SER A 639 4.21 27.88 -21.34
C SER A 639 4.19 29.27 -20.71
N LEU A 640 4.68 29.46 -19.49
CA LEU A 640 4.57 30.74 -18.75
C LEU A 640 5.13 31.95 -19.48
N ASP A 641 6.22 31.78 -20.23
CA ASP A 641 6.84 32.87 -21.00
C ASP A 641 5.96 33.38 -22.15
N TYR A 642 4.91 32.63 -22.53
CA TYR A 642 3.98 32.94 -23.62
C TYR A 642 2.58 33.28 -23.10
N VAL A 643 2.35 33.20 -21.78
CA VAL A 643 1.03 33.42 -21.20
C VAL A 643 0.76 34.91 -21.08
N LYS A 644 -0.43 35.33 -21.52
CA LYS A 644 -0.95 36.66 -21.23
C LYS A 644 -1.67 36.60 -19.87
N PHE A 645 -1.16 37.38 -18.92
CA PHE A 645 -1.79 37.49 -17.62
C PHE A 645 -3.04 38.38 -17.69
N ASP A 646 -4.13 37.91 -17.07
CA ASP A 646 -5.42 38.61 -17.02
C ASP A 646 -5.50 39.58 -15.84
N VAL A 647 -4.81 39.26 -14.76
CA VAL A 647 -4.73 40.08 -13.54
C VAL A 647 -3.28 40.38 -13.22
N THR A 648 -3.00 41.61 -12.82
CA THR A 648 -1.72 42.04 -12.22
C THR A 648 -2.04 43.00 -11.08
N ASP A 649 -1.69 42.59 -9.86
CA ASP A 649 -2.00 43.36 -8.67
C ASP A 649 -0.92 43.20 -7.55
N LEU A 650 -1.20 43.78 -6.39
CA LEU A 650 -0.38 43.70 -5.20
C LEU A 650 -1.14 42.91 -4.13
N VAL A 651 -0.46 41.96 -3.52
CA VAL A 651 -1.01 41.11 -2.47
C VAL A 651 -0.05 41.08 -1.27
N ASP A 652 -0.56 40.83 -0.07
CA ASP A 652 0.25 40.81 1.15
C ASP A 652 1.03 39.50 1.31
N SER A 653 0.56 38.42 0.71
CA SER A 653 1.15 37.11 0.78
C SER A 653 0.69 36.24 -0.40
N LEU A 654 1.06 34.96 -0.42
CA LEU A 654 0.45 33.98 -1.32
C LEU A 654 -1.05 33.88 -1.02
N VAL A 655 -1.87 34.07 -2.04
CA VAL A 655 -3.33 34.15 -1.88
C VAL A 655 -3.96 32.77 -2.02
N TYR A 656 -4.80 32.43 -1.07
CA TYR A 656 -5.70 31.32 -1.16
C TYR A 656 -7.10 31.86 -1.50
N ASP A 657 -7.45 31.79 -2.77
CA ASP A 657 -8.66 32.39 -3.33
C ASP A 657 -9.49 31.27 -3.95
N TYR A 658 -10.32 30.64 -3.14
CA TYR A 658 -11.20 29.55 -3.55
C TYR A 658 -12.66 29.89 -3.21
N ASN A 659 -13.53 29.59 -4.17
CA ASN A 659 -14.98 29.70 -4.02
C ASN A 659 -15.63 28.35 -4.33
N ASP A 660 -16.28 27.72 -3.36
CA ASP A 660 -16.93 26.43 -3.51
C ASP A 660 -18.04 26.39 -4.57
N SER A 661 -18.64 27.54 -4.87
CA SER A 661 -19.73 27.63 -5.85
C SER A 661 -19.27 27.76 -7.30
N TYR A 662 -18.04 28.15 -7.54
CA TYR A 662 -17.46 28.34 -8.86
C TYR A 662 -15.94 28.19 -8.81
N PHE A 663 -15.42 27.25 -9.55
CA PHE A 663 -13.98 27.05 -9.70
C PHE A 663 -13.57 27.24 -11.16
N GLU A 664 -12.75 28.28 -11.41
CA GLU A 664 -12.07 28.50 -12.67
C GLU A 664 -10.58 28.26 -12.48
N PRO A 665 -9.96 27.31 -13.22
CA PRO A 665 -8.54 27.02 -13.08
C PRO A 665 -7.66 28.24 -13.42
N TRP A 666 -6.55 28.41 -12.72
CA TRP A 666 -5.56 29.48 -13.01
C TRP A 666 -4.14 29.09 -12.65
N ILE A 667 -3.18 29.83 -13.21
CA ILE A 667 -1.78 29.84 -12.79
C ILE A 667 -1.39 31.22 -12.31
N GLU A 668 -0.58 31.30 -11.24
CA GLU A 668 -0.10 32.53 -10.63
C GLU A 668 1.40 32.58 -10.55
N VAL A 669 1.96 33.77 -10.76
CA VAL A 669 3.35 34.10 -10.54
C VAL A 669 3.43 35.20 -9.49
N TYR A 670 4.15 34.93 -8.40
CA TYR A 670 4.41 35.90 -7.35
C TYR A 670 5.87 36.33 -7.41
N GLN A 671 6.14 37.62 -7.25
CA GLN A 671 7.47 38.21 -7.24
C GLN A 671 7.61 39.24 -6.15
N GLY A 672 8.75 39.22 -5.46
CA GLY A 672 9.08 40.15 -4.38
C GLY A 672 10.29 39.68 -3.62
N TYR A 673 10.27 39.88 -2.31
CA TYR A 673 11.36 39.49 -1.42
C TYR A 673 10.81 38.81 -0.17
N VAL A 674 11.58 37.89 0.38
CA VAL A 674 11.36 37.29 1.69
C VAL A 674 12.41 37.83 2.65
N LYS A 675 12.01 38.15 3.90
CA LYS A 675 12.93 38.55 4.95
C LYS A 675 13.36 37.36 5.78
N VAL A 676 14.69 37.24 5.99
CA VAL A 676 15.25 36.31 6.97
C VAL A 676 15.93 37.09 8.09
N ASP A 677 15.82 36.64 9.33
CA ASP A 677 16.20 37.37 10.54
C ASP A 677 17.60 37.03 11.04
N SER A 678 18.31 36.12 10.40
CA SER A 678 19.68 35.73 10.74
C SER A 678 20.43 35.19 9.53
N THR A 679 21.76 35.34 9.52
CA THR A 679 22.63 34.65 8.56
C THR A 679 22.74 33.20 8.97
N ALA A 680 22.12 32.32 8.20
CA ALA A 680 22.03 30.88 8.51
C ALA A 680 21.80 30.02 7.26
N GLN A 681 21.86 28.72 7.45
CA GLN A 681 21.38 27.74 6.49
C GLN A 681 19.88 27.48 6.73
N TYR A 682 19.07 27.77 5.71
CA TYR A 682 17.61 27.64 5.75
C TYR A 682 17.14 26.45 4.95
N LEU A 683 16.41 25.54 5.60
CA LEU A 683 15.67 24.48 4.94
C LEU A 683 14.31 25.05 4.50
N ILE A 684 14.10 25.11 3.18
CA ILE A 684 12.91 25.66 2.53
C ILE A 684 12.13 24.52 1.90
N THR A 685 10.82 24.50 2.10
CA THR A 685 9.95 23.49 1.51
C THR A 685 8.64 24.10 1.00
N THR A 686 8.15 23.59 -0.13
CA THR A 686 6.87 23.94 -0.72
C THR A 686 6.39 22.85 -1.66
N ASP A 687 5.09 22.83 -1.95
CA ASP A 687 4.47 22.05 -3.01
C ASP A 687 4.09 22.90 -4.24
N LEU A 688 4.49 24.17 -4.28
CA LEU A 688 4.34 25.03 -5.46
C LEU A 688 5.09 24.46 -6.67
N GLU A 689 4.68 24.87 -7.87
CA GLU A 689 5.28 24.41 -9.13
C GLU A 689 6.75 24.76 -9.22
N GLU A 690 7.08 26.02 -8.93
CA GLU A 690 8.45 26.49 -8.90
C GLU A 690 8.67 27.46 -7.72
N LEU A 691 9.86 27.40 -7.17
CA LEU A 691 10.36 28.38 -6.24
C LEU A 691 11.78 28.79 -6.61
N TRP A 692 11.98 30.07 -6.76
CA TRP A 692 13.25 30.72 -7.01
C TRP A 692 13.59 31.62 -5.83
N VAL A 693 14.85 31.58 -5.39
CA VAL A 693 15.42 32.50 -4.39
C VAL A 693 16.72 33.04 -4.94
N ASP A 694 16.91 34.35 -4.92
CA ASP A 694 18.06 35.05 -5.49
C ASP A 694 18.43 34.58 -6.91
N ASP A 695 17.39 34.51 -7.77
CA ASP A 695 17.45 34.06 -9.16
C ASP A 695 17.85 32.58 -9.38
N ILE A 696 17.95 31.80 -8.31
CA ILE A 696 18.23 30.36 -8.36
C ILE A 696 16.93 29.57 -8.21
N ARG A 697 16.59 28.72 -9.17
CA ARG A 697 15.47 27.80 -9.06
C ARG A 697 15.83 26.66 -8.11
N ILE A 698 15.32 26.72 -6.89
CA ILE A 698 15.61 25.77 -5.83
C ILE A 698 14.57 24.62 -5.76
N ILE A 699 13.36 24.83 -6.29
CA ILE A 699 12.31 23.83 -6.36
C ILE A 699 11.70 23.81 -7.75
N ASN A 700 11.50 22.61 -8.30
CA ASN A 700 10.84 22.38 -9.57
C ASN A 700 9.92 21.17 -9.48
N ASN A 701 8.64 21.45 -9.32
CA ASN A 701 7.55 20.47 -9.32
C ASN A 701 6.68 20.54 -10.58
N SER A 702 7.08 21.33 -11.58
CA SER A 702 6.28 21.55 -12.79
C SER A 702 5.86 20.24 -13.47
N GLY A 703 4.58 20.09 -13.74
CA GLY A 703 4.02 18.89 -14.37
C GLY A 703 4.03 17.62 -13.54
N LYS A 704 4.37 17.70 -12.23
CA LYS A 704 4.37 16.54 -11.32
C LYS A 704 3.13 16.58 -10.43
N LEU A 705 2.57 15.41 -10.16
CA LEU A 705 1.62 15.26 -9.06
C LEU A 705 2.33 15.50 -7.74
N LYS A 706 1.70 16.24 -6.82
CA LYS A 706 2.32 16.70 -5.58
C LYS A 706 1.32 16.65 -4.44
N ARG A 707 1.86 16.30 -3.28
CA ARG A 707 1.14 16.37 -2.03
C ARG A 707 2.11 16.60 -0.86
N ASN A 708 1.76 17.49 0.07
CA ASN A 708 2.46 17.66 1.33
C ASN A 708 3.93 18.06 1.21
N GLN A 709 4.28 19.00 0.34
CA GLN A 709 5.62 19.60 0.32
C GLN A 709 6.72 18.58 0.04
N THR A 710 6.64 17.95 -1.10
CA THR A 710 7.52 16.85 -1.50
C THR A 710 8.92 17.28 -1.93
N GLN A 711 9.21 18.59 -2.05
CA GLN A 711 10.56 19.06 -2.37
C GLN A 711 11.11 20.01 -1.32
N ARG A 712 12.42 19.96 -1.13
CA ARG A 712 13.16 20.78 -0.17
C ARG A 712 14.46 21.28 -0.75
N ALA A 713 14.84 22.47 -0.34
CA ALA A 713 16.14 23.08 -0.62
C ALA A 713 16.77 23.59 0.69
N LEU A 714 18.08 23.46 0.79
CA LEU A 714 18.88 23.94 1.90
C LEU A 714 19.79 25.04 1.37
N MET A 715 19.50 26.31 1.72
CA MET A 715 20.20 27.49 1.22
C MET A 715 20.93 28.25 2.31
N LEU A 716 22.04 28.88 1.94
CA LEU A 716 22.83 29.78 2.80
C LEU A 716 22.43 31.23 2.52
N LEU A 717 21.74 31.87 3.44
CA LEU A 717 21.22 33.24 3.29
C LEU A 717 21.80 34.16 4.37
N GLU A 718 22.19 35.41 4.00
CA GLU A 718 22.52 36.48 4.95
C GLU A 718 21.23 37.04 5.58
N GLU A 719 21.35 37.60 6.78
CA GLU A 719 20.28 38.38 7.40
C GLU A 719 19.82 39.51 6.47
N GLY A 720 18.53 39.57 6.14
CA GLY A 720 17.94 40.63 5.31
C GLY A 720 16.92 40.13 4.30
N PHE A 721 16.86 40.76 3.13
CA PHE A 721 15.84 40.55 2.12
C PHE A 721 16.42 39.80 0.91
N HIS A 722 15.81 38.65 0.55
CA HIS A 722 16.19 37.81 -0.59
C HIS A 722 15.09 37.86 -1.64
N SER A 723 15.44 37.98 -2.91
CA SER A 723 14.45 37.98 -3.98
C SER A 723 13.75 36.62 -4.06
N ILE A 724 12.46 36.67 -4.37
CA ILE A 724 11.63 35.46 -4.51
C ILE A 724 10.77 35.53 -5.76
N LYS A 725 10.71 34.41 -6.51
CA LYS A 725 9.69 34.15 -7.52
C LYS A 725 9.06 32.80 -7.19
N ALA A 726 7.75 32.78 -7.02
CA ALA A 726 6.98 31.57 -6.75
C ALA A 726 5.91 31.39 -7.82
N VAL A 727 5.74 30.17 -8.32
CA VAL A 727 4.72 29.81 -9.28
C VAL A 727 3.75 28.83 -8.64
N TYR A 728 2.47 29.20 -8.65
CA TYR A 728 1.37 28.39 -8.16
C TYR A 728 0.40 28.08 -9.29
N ASN A 729 0.21 26.80 -9.57
CA ASN A 729 -0.74 26.30 -10.57
C ASN A 729 -1.80 25.46 -9.87
N ASN A 730 -3.00 26.00 -9.67
CA ASN A 730 -4.09 25.29 -9.03
C ASN A 730 -4.79 24.27 -9.97
N CYS A 731 -4.38 24.23 -11.25
CA CYS A 731 -4.85 23.24 -12.21
C CYS A 731 -4.14 21.91 -12.06
N VAL A 732 -2.99 21.87 -11.39
CA VAL A 732 -2.27 20.61 -11.15
C VAL A 732 -3.05 19.83 -10.11
N ASN A 733 -3.76 18.85 -10.62
CA ASN A 733 -4.63 18.01 -9.83
C ASN A 733 -3.82 16.82 -9.27
N ASP A 734 -3.64 16.81 -7.97
CA ASP A 734 -3.12 15.67 -7.23
C ASP A 734 -4.25 14.70 -6.80
N GLY A 735 -5.42 14.87 -7.38
CA GLY A 735 -6.64 14.12 -7.10
C GLY A 735 -7.49 14.70 -5.99
N PHE A 736 -7.02 15.73 -5.26
CA PHE A 736 -7.86 16.46 -4.30
C PHE A 736 -8.57 17.64 -4.93
N PRO A 737 -9.69 18.10 -4.35
CA PRO A 737 -10.30 19.36 -4.72
C PRO A 737 -9.29 20.51 -4.60
N ALA A 738 -9.28 21.42 -5.56
CA ALA A 738 -8.31 22.51 -5.61
C ALA A 738 -8.29 23.36 -4.32
N HIS A 739 -9.44 23.51 -3.65
CA HIS A 739 -9.53 24.25 -2.38
C HIS A 739 -8.78 23.61 -1.20
N TRP A 740 -8.35 22.37 -1.31
CA TRP A 740 -7.52 21.72 -0.27
C TRP A 740 -6.03 22.02 -0.45
N ARG A 741 -5.65 22.56 -1.60
CA ARG A 741 -4.29 22.92 -1.91
C ARG A 741 -4.06 24.41 -1.69
N LYS A 742 -3.41 24.74 -0.55
CA LYS A 742 -3.06 26.11 -0.21
C LYS A 742 -1.64 26.43 -0.66
N PRO A 743 -1.42 27.57 -1.36
CA PRO A 743 -0.07 27.98 -1.71
C PRO A 743 0.69 28.39 -0.44
N GLU A 744 1.67 27.60 -0.04
CA GLU A 744 2.48 27.85 1.15
C GLU A 744 3.96 27.64 0.87
N ILE A 745 4.79 28.52 1.43
CA ILE A 745 6.23 28.33 1.55
C ILE A 745 6.54 28.21 3.04
N ARG A 746 7.30 27.21 3.41
CA ARG A 746 7.71 26.96 4.79
C ARG A 746 9.21 26.97 4.90
N ILE A 747 9.72 27.59 5.95
CA ILE A 747 11.15 27.69 6.22
C ILE A 747 11.46 27.30 7.66
N LYS A 748 12.69 26.85 7.90
CA LYS A 748 13.29 26.74 9.22
C LYS A 748 14.81 26.77 9.10
N THR A 749 15.51 27.20 10.14
CA THR A 749 16.94 26.98 10.31
C THR A 749 17.23 25.52 10.76
N GLN A 750 18.49 25.12 10.78
CA GLN A 750 18.85 23.79 11.31
C GLN A 750 18.61 23.67 12.83
N GLU A 751 18.63 24.78 13.55
CA GLU A 751 18.43 24.81 15.00
C GLU A 751 16.94 24.74 15.39
N GLU A 752 16.04 25.09 14.46
CA GLU A 752 14.59 25.07 14.70
C GLU A 752 14.00 23.69 14.51
N GLU A 753 13.20 23.24 15.47
CA GLU A 753 12.52 21.93 15.38
C GLU A 753 11.40 21.91 14.31
N LYS A 754 10.69 23.05 14.16
CA LYS A 754 9.47 23.12 13.34
C LYS A 754 9.60 24.14 12.22
N PHE A 755 9.03 23.79 11.09
CA PHE A 755 8.82 24.76 10.00
C PHE A 755 7.82 25.84 10.41
N ARG A 756 8.10 27.10 10.04
CA ARG A 756 7.12 28.19 10.02
C ARG A 756 6.63 28.45 8.60
N VAL A 757 5.36 28.79 8.46
CA VAL A 757 4.77 29.23 7.19
C VAL A 757 5.09 30.71 6.99
N LEU A 758 5.53 31.09 5.78
CA LEU A 758 5.69 32.49 5.42
C LEU A 758 4.32 33.15 5.23
N GLY A 759 4.13 34.27 5.88
CA GLY A 759 2.87 35.04 5.89
C GLY A 759 3.04 36.50 5.50
N PRO A 760 2.00 37.35 5.66
CA PRO A 760 2.00 38.77 5.20
C PRO A 760 3.16 39.60 5.72
N GLY A 761 3.68 39.31 6.92
CA GLY A 761 4.80 40.03 7.52
C GLY A 761 6.18 39.62 7.01
N ASP A 762 6.28 38.52 6.24
CA ASP A 762 7.54 37.99 5.74
C ASP A 762 7.87 38.45 4.32
N PHE A 763 6.90 39.00 3.57
CA PHE A 763 7.05 39.38 2.17
C PHE A 763 7.16 40.88 1.97
N TYR A 764 8.04 41.29 1.05
CA TYR A 764 8.40 42.67 0.76
C TYR A 764 8.58 42.91 -0.75
N ARG A 765 8.58 44.21 -1.16
CA ARG A 765 8.78 44.64 -2.55
C ARG A 765 9.58 45.94 -2.65
#